data_a3005c717c1350c18fd07e35e4732c9c
#
_entry.id   a3005c717c1350c18fd07e35e4732c9c
#
_cell.length_a   1.000
_cell.length_b   1.000
_cell.length_c   1.000
_cell.angle_alpha   90.00
_cell.angle_beta   90.00
_cell.angle_gamma   90.00
#
_symmetry.space_group_name_H-M   'P 1'
#
loop_
_entity.id
_entity.type
_entity.pdbx_description
1 polymer ?
#
loop_
_entity_poly.entity_id
_entity_poly.type
_entity_poly.pdbx_seq_one_letter_code
_entity_poly.pdbx_strand_id
1 'polypeptide(L)'
;MIRSSHIAGAYDTETTTLGERAEARAFPCVYICNDLTGVDLREYAPGEGERIELFRYRPEVLEWLERLIADGFDRLSTPIVCVYNMMFDLAPLMEELAADYQCEVVAQSSTHVYTLDLCYEGTVLLRLWDTYYLEMGGLAAMGRTCGLAKAVGDWNYSLVRTPETPIAPRERHYAARDVQVIPAYLRYLLEANTWLEPDMLGTRVVTKTSLVRQMAKREIGGLRIKTAKGNTVSLRRCYELNAEEERPRNFHSWALRRACFRGGLTFTAANRAAQVCRDVASLDVTSMHHLYINGLMVPRNFTVPTLDALQRACEAVAAVELADVLASYWQPLPYAVNARIRFDGLRLRRGSVFEREGIATLASGKLTRKAPGADWGTEAGRLADECARSAGWMDRGHNVEIAFGKVMSADWIECHVTEIELWTMAQVYEWDAMEVVCGELAQRWVRPPDYVTLQSHILFAQKQALKHIVHGYREGEPYAGPIASTIPAHIADELRAGTCSAQFLASYYNSTVKGMFNGIYGVQAQNMLKPEYLVMTDGTLAVDQATVPTADNWEEVSGEVGKVWYTYGTRIVGGSRMHLVIALVLLYEACPTAVAVGGDTDSIKLANAPSDAEIMEALEPLHRAARSALDTTGERVRRCFPDLTCGLDHVGEFDIESCAGGARWPLHWEAWNKARLSMAEDGSYHVTCAGLPRPEGAYHIERWCDDMAARGRDFAWIANAVLGYNATMDYSVCRYLQRDHPRPWERVREAVTDYLGNTCEVDAPRSIALFPGARDIGDASKLGNAQNLEYLNARGVFPEDRPRLIGATPDGNGGWEPWISYDEDYESEGV
;
A
#
# COMPACT_ATOMS: atom_id res chain seq x y z
N MET A 1 -35.64 -11.27 1.28
CA MET A 1 -35.54 -11.14 -0.19
C MET A 1 -34.21 -10.53 -0.47
N ILE A 2 -33.30 -11.16 -1.22
CA ILE A 2 -32.01 -10.56 -1.60
C ILE A 2 -32.36 -9.52 -2.65
N ARG A 3 -32.31 -8.23 -2.29
CA ARG A 3 -32.46 -7.15 -3.25
C ARG A 3 -31.20 -7.10 -4.13
N SER A 4 -31.36 -6.90 -5.43
CA SER A 4 -30.24 -6.49 -6.30
C SER A 4 -29.71 -5.13 -5.84
N SER A 5 -28.53 -4.76 -6.30
CA SER A 5 -27.96 -3.43 -6.04
C SER A 5 -27.57 -2.77 -7.36
N HIS A 6 -27.63 -1.47 -7.43
CA HIS A 6 -27.21 -0.71 -8.61
C HIS A 6 -26.49 0.58 -8.20
N ILE A 7 -25.58 1.03 -9.03
CA ILE A 7 -24.94 2.34 -8.84
C ILE A 7 -25.96 3.41 -9.23
N ALA A 8 -26.37 4.21 -8.26
CA ALA A 8 -27.39 5.24 -8.42
C ALA A 8 -26.80 6.65 -8.49
N GLY A 9 -25.60 6.85 -8.03
CA GLY A 9 -24.98 8.16 -8.06
C GLY A 9 -23.52 8.20 -7.66
N ALA A 10 -22.92 9.38 -7.81
CA ALA A 10 -21.61 9.73 -7.29
C ALA A 10 -21.68 11.08 -6.56
N TYR A 11 -20.90 11.23 -5.52
CA TYR A 11 -20.93 12.38 -4.62
C TYR A 11 -19.52 12.86 -4.29
N ASP A 12 -19.36 14.19 -4.22
CA ASP A 12 -18.13 14.88 -3.82
C ASP A 12 -18.46 16.19 -3.09
N THR A 13 -17.50 16.77 -2.38
CA THR A 13 -17.68 18.01 -1.62
C THR A 13 -16.50 18.95 -1.81
N GLU A 14 -16.78 20.17 -2.24
CA GLU A 14 -15.77 21.23 -2.25
C GLU A 14 -15.85 22.05 -0.97
N THR A 15 -14.69 22.26 -0.36
CA THR A 15 -14.56 22.98 0.90
C THR A 15 -13.79 24.29 0.74
N THR A 16 -14.09 25.24 1.61
CA THR A 16 -13.28 26.43 1.84
C THR A 16 -12.46 26.24 3.09
N THR A 17 -11.19 26.61 3.03
CA THR A 17 -10.27 26.60 4.17
C THR A 17 -10.05 28.03 4.66
N LEU A 18 -10.19 28.23 5.96
CA LEU A 18 -9.90 29.49 6.66
C LEU A 18 -8.67 29.31 7.56
N GLY A 19 -7.78 30.28 7.55
CA GLY A 19 -6.55 30.22 8.35
C GLY A 19 -5.49 29.30 7.75
N GLU A 20 -4.39 29.18 8.44
CA GLU A 20 -3.23 28.42 7.99
C GLU A 20 -2.73 27.44 9.06
N ARG A 21 -2.07 26.36 8.63
CA ARG A 21 -1.39 25.39 9.50
C ARG A 21 -2.30 24.87 10.65
N ALA A 22 -1.85 25.01 11.88
CA ALA A 22 -2.53 24.49 13.08
C ALA A 22 -3.88 25.18 13.37
N GLU A 23 -4.15 26.35 12.81
CA GLU A 23 -5.40 27.10 12.96
C GLU A 23 -6.34 26.92 11.76
N ALA A 24 -5.95 26.12 10.79
CA ALA A 24 -6.77 25.92 9.60
C ALA A 24 -8.12 25.26 9.95
N ARG A 25 -9.18 25.82 9.42
CA ARG A 25 -10.55 25.35 9.56
C ARG A 25 -11.18 25.26 8.19
N ALA A 26 -12.04 24.28 7.96
CA ALA A 26 -12.74 24.11 6.70
C ALA A 26 -14.24 23.95 6.91
N PHE A 27 -15.00 24.37 5.91
CA PHE A 27 -16.43 24.10 5.80
C PHE A 27 -16.81 23.85 4.34
N PRO A 28 -17.90 23.09 4.09
CA PRO A 28 -18.39 22.86 2.73
C PRO A 28 -18.94 24.14 2.12
N CYS A 29 -18.60 24.43 0.88
CA CYS A 29 -19.19 25.54 0.13
C CYS A 29 -20.03 25.07 -1.06
N VAL A 30 -19.79 23.83 -1.54
CA VAL A 30 -20.55 23.18 -2.58
C VAL A 30 -20.59 21.68 -2.36
N TYR A 31 -21.72 21.06 -2.56
CA TYR A 31 -21.92 19.63 -2.65
C TYR A 31 -22.25 19.26 -4.10
N ILE A 32 -21.56 18.28 -4.64
CA ILE A 32 -21.69 17.85 -6.04
C ILE A 32 -22.31 16.47 -6.07
N CYS A 33 -23.51 16.38 -6.66
CA CYS A 33 -24.25 15.14 -6.78
C CYS A 33 -24.43 14.79 -8.26
N ASN A 34 -23.96 13.62 -8.66
CA ASN A 34 -24.20 13.06 -9.98
C ASN A 34 -25.28 11.96 -9.85
N ASP A 35 -26.47 12.21 -10.36
CA ASP A 35 -27.56 11.24 -10.40
C ASP A 35 -27.40 10.36 -11.65
N LEU A 36 -27.17 9.08 -11.41
CA LEU A 36 -26.97 8.04 -12.43
C LEU A 36 -28.19 7.11 -12.57
N THR A 37 -29.34 7.51 -12.01
CA THR A 37 -30.55 6.72 -12.04
C THR A 37 -30.95 6.40 -13.48
N GLY A 38 -30.97 5.12 -13.84
CA GLY A 38 -31.30 4.66 -15.20
C GLY A 38 -30.12 4.62 -16.18
N VAL A 39 -28.93 5.03 -15.78
CA VAL A 39 -27.72 4.94 -16.60
C VAL A 39 -27.18 3.51 -16.58
N ASP A 40 -26.92 2.93 -17.76
CA ASP A 40 -26.14 1.69 -17.85
C ASP A 40 -24.65 1.98 -17.72
N LEU A 41 -24.03 1.49 -16.65
CA LEU A 41 -22.59 1.71 -16.41
C LEU A 41 -21.70 1.16 -17.52
N ARG A 42 -22.12 0.11 -18.26
CA ARG A 42 -21.32 -0.43 -19.35
C ARG A 42 -21.25 0.52 -20.56
N GLU A 43 -22.28 1.36 -20.69
CA GLU A 43 -22.41 2.34 -21.77
C GLU A 43 -22.17 3.78 -21.28
N TYR A 44 -21.76 3.95 -20.01
CA TYR A 44 -21.61 5.28 -19.44
C TYR A 44 -20.67 6.15 -20.26
N ALA A 45 -21.15 7.34 -20.62
CA ALA A 45 -20.35 8.42 -21.21
C ALA A 45 -20.64 9.74 -20.47
N PRO A 46 -19.62 10.49 -20.06
CA PRO A 46 -19.80 11.75 -19.36
C PRO A 46 -20.68 12.73 -20.14
N GLY A 47 -21.71 13.27 -19.51
CA GLY A 47 -22.68 14.17 -20.11
C GLY A 47 -23.88 13.48 -20.77
N GLU A 48 -23.92 12.14 -20.83
CA GLU A 48 -25.02 11.39 -21.42
C GLU A 48 -25.84 10.66 -20.35
N GLY A 49 -27.10 11.02 -20.23
CA GLY A 49 -28.06 10.36 -19.33
C GLY A 49 -27.85 10.61 -17.83
N GLU A 50 -26.78 11.27 -17.43
CA GLU A 50 -26.53 11.67 -16.07
C GLU A 50 -27.10 13.08 -15.76
N ARG A 51 -27.33 13.33 -14.46
CA ARG A 51 -27.77 14.65 -14.01
C ARG A 51 -26.88 15.12 -12.85
N ILE A 52 -26.05 16.15 -13.12
CA ILE A 52 -25.17 16.74 -12.15
C ILE A 52 -25.81 17.98 -11.54
N GLU A 53 -26.03 17.91 -10.23
CA GLU A 53 -26.59 18.99 -9.40
C GLU A 53 -25.50 19.51 -8.44
N LEU A 54 -25.42 20.83 -8.30
CA LEU A 54 -24.52 21.49 -7.36
C LEU A 54 -25.37 22.12 -6.26
N PHE A 55 -25.42 21.50 -5.12
CA PHE A 55 -26.14 21.96 -3.96
C PHE A 55 -25.29 22.89 -3.10
N ARG A 56 -25.93 23.74 -2.37
CA ARG A 56 -25.25 24.72 -1.51
C ARG A 56 -25.44 24.39 -0.02
N TYR A 57 -26.48 23.65 0.29
CA TYR A 57 -26.88 23.38 1.66
C TYR A 57 -27.12 21.89 1.87
N ARG A 58 -26.83 21.41 3.09
CA ARG A 58 -26.99 20.01 3.46
C ARG A 58 -28.39 19.44 3.22
N PRO A 59 -29.49 20.16 3.54
CA PRO A 59 -30.83 19.62 3.28
C PRO A 59 -31.09 19.21 1.84
N GLU A 60 -30.53 19.95 0.87
CA GLU A 60 -30.66 19.64 -0.56
C GLU A 60 -30.00 18.28 -0.91
N VAL A 61 -28.88 17.97 -0.28
CA VAL A 61 -28.19 16.67 -0.45
C VAL A 61 -29.00 15.55 0.20
N LEU A 62 -29.55 15.77 1.40
CA LEU A 62 -30.38 14.77 2.07
C LEU A 62 -31.63 14.46 1.25
N GLU A 63 -32.30 15.47 0.71
CA GLU A 63 -33.45 15.29 -0.23
C GLU A 63 -33.05 14.51 -1.49
N TRP A 64 -31.83 14.72 -2.00
CA TRP A 64 -31.29 13.92 -3.11
C TRP A 64 -31.13 12.46 -2.74
N LEU A 65 -30.53 12.15 -1.56
CA LEU A 65 -30.39 10.78 -1.05
C LEU A 65 -31.78 10.12 -0.86
N GLU A 66 -32.75 10.84 -0.32
CA GLU A 66 -34.13 10.34 -0.16
C GLU A 66 -34.80 10.00 -1.50
N ARG A 67 -34.56 10.82 -2.55
CA ARG A 67 -35.05 10.51 -3.92
C ARG A 67 -34.43 9.20 -4.43
N LEU A 68 -33.15 8.97 -4.20
CA LEU A 68 -32.49 7.72 -4.59
C LEU A 68 -33.03 6.51 -3.81
N ILE A 69 -33.33 6.68 -2.54
CA ILE A 69 -33.94 5.64 -1.69
C ILE A 69 -35.34 5.31 -2.24
N ALA A 70 -36.13 6.32 -2.59
CA ALA A 70 -37.46 6.13 -3.18
C ALA A 70 -37.41 5.38 -4.52
N ASP A 71 -36.48 5.76 -5.43
CA ASP A 71 -36.25 5.04 -6.70
C ASP A 71 -35.79 3.58 -6.43
N GLY A 72 -34.98 3.36 -5.42
CA GLY A 72 -34.57 2.02 -5.00
C GLY A 72 -35.73 1.14 -4.55
N PHE A 73 -36.74 1.70 -3.88
CA PHE A 73 -37.98 0.98 -3.54
C PHE A 73 -38.78 0.60 -4.79
N ASP A 74 -38.93 1.52 -5.73
CA ASP A 74 -39.67 1.29 -6.98
C ASP A 74 -39.00 0.20 -7.83
N ARG A 75 -37.68 0.16 -7.86
CA ARG A 75 -36.87 -0.84 -8.58
C ARG A 75 -36.66 -2.14 -7.81
N LEU A 76 -37.05 -2.24 -6.54
CA LEU A 76 -36.70 -3.36 -5.63
C LEU A 76 -35.19 -3.63 -5.57
N SER A 77 -34.40 -2.58 -5.63
CA SER A 77 -32.94 -2.62 -5.69
C SER A 77 -32.35 -1.60 -4.71
N THR A 78 -31.25 -1.96 -4.03
CA THR A 78 -30.55 -1.04 -3.13
C THR A 78 -29.69 -0.07 -3.96
N PRO A 79 -29.93 1.24 -3.91
CA PRO A 79 -29.10 2.23 -4.57
C PRO A 79 -27.72 2.33 -3.88
N ILE A 80 -26.68 2.49 -4.68
CA ILE A 80 -25.31 2.71 -4.21
C ILE A 80 -24.85 4.08 -4.71
N VAL A 81 -24.40 4.92 -3.79
CA VAL A 81 -23.75 6.19 -4.09
C VAL A 81 -22.25 6.04 -3.88
N CYS A 82 -21.49 6.33 -4.91
CA CYS A 82 -20.04 6.26 -4.93
C CYS A 82 -19.43 7.57 -4.43
N VAL A 83 -18.47 7.49 -3.53
CA VAL A 83 -17.71 8.63 -3.00
C VAL A 83 -16.23 8.32 -3.11
N TYR A 84 -15.40 9.32 -3.30
CA TYR A 84 -13.95 9.14 -3.28
C TYR A 84 -13.36 9.78 -2.02
N ASN A 85 -12.77 8.99 -1.12
CA ASN A 85 -12.36 9.42 0.23
C ASN A 85 -13.56 9.82 1.12
N MET A 86 -14.49 8.90 1.24
CA MET A 86 -15.83 9.09 1.80
C MET A 86 -15.88 9.80 3.16
N MET A 87 -14.95 9.49 4.08
CA MET A 87 -14.97 10.09 5.43
C MET A 87 -14.67 11.59 5.43
N PHE A 88 -14.06 12.11 4.36
CA PHE A 88 -13.91 13.56 4.19
C PHE A 88 -15.22 14.20 3.73
N ASP A 89 -15.79 13.66 2.66
CA ASP A 89 -16.93 14.28 1.96
C ASP A 89 -18.24 14.10 2.70
N LEU A 90 -18.41 12.98 3.43
CA LEU A 90 -19.61 12.74 4.22
C LEU A 90 -19.58 13.35 5.63
N ALA A 91 -18.41 13.76 6.13
CA ALA A 91 -18.31 14.32 7.48
C ALA A 91 -19.35 15.43 7.78
N PRO A 92 -19.69 16.31 6.81
CA PRO A 92 -20.73 17.32 7.03
C PRO A 92 -22.17 16.78 7.18
N LEU A 93 -22.43 15.57 6.71
CA LEU A 93 -23.77 14.96 6.69
C LEU A 93 -23.93 13.89 7.78
N MET A 94 -22.87 13.43 8.40
CA MET A 94 -22.88 12.24 9.25
C MET A 94 -23.80 12.35 10.46
N GLU A 95 -23.95 13.52 11.04
CA GLU A 95 -24.83 13.72 12.20
C GLU A 95 -26.29 13.57 11.83
N GLU A 96 -26.71 14.17 10.71
CA GLU A 96 -28.08 14.05 10.20
C GLU A 96 -28.38 12.63 9.75
N LEU A 97 -27.44 11.99 9.04
CA LEU A 97 -27.59 10.60 8.63
C LEU A 97 -27.72 9.65 9.83
N ALA A 98 -26.93 9.88 10.89
CA ALA A 98 -27.01 9.08 12.12
C ALA A 98 -28.26 9.38 12.97
N ALA A 99 -28.88 10.56 12.80
CA ALA A 99 -30.13 10.89 13.48
C ALA A 99 -31.34 10.23 12.80
N ASP A 100 -31.33 10.15 11.47
CA ASP A 100 -32.47 9.70 10.67
C ASP A 100 -32.45 8.21 10.32
N TYR A 101 -31.25 7.59 10.32
CA TYR A 101 -31.03 6.21 9.92
C TYR A 101 -30.21 5.42 10.94
N GLN A 102 -30.46 4.12 11.01
CA GLN A 102 -29.49 3.19 11.57
C GLN A 102 -28.34 3.05 10.58
N CYS A 103 -27.13 3.47 10.97
CA CYS A 103 -25.96 3.42 10.11
C CYS A 103 -25.10 2.20 10.42
N GLU A 104 -24.86 1.35 9.43
CA GLU A 104 -23.95 0.20 9.52
C GLU A 104 -22.71 0.43 8.67
N VAL A 105 -21.53 0.21 9.22
CA VAL A 105 -20.27 0.49 8.53
C VAL A 105 -19.40 -0.75 8.37
N VAL A 106 -18.72 -0.85 7.24
CA VAL A 106 -17.62 -1.79 7.03
C VAL A 106 -16.34 -0.97 6.93
N ALA A 107 -15.49 -1.07 7.94
CA ALA A 107 -14.31 -0.23 8.07
C ALA A 107 -13.05 -1.03 8.43
N GLN A 108 -11.89 -0.43 8.19
CA GLN A 108 -10.61 -0.89 8.70
C GLN A 108 -10.21 -0.13 9.96
N SER A 109 -10.61 1.12 10.05
CA SER A 109 -10.42 2.02 11.18
C SER A 109 -11.50 3.10 11.10
N SER A 110 -11.63 3.94 12.11
CA SER A 110 -12.53 5.09 12.11
C SER A 110 -12.32 6.07 10.93
N THR A 111 -11.19 5.96 10.25
CA THR A 111 -10.79 6.83 9.14
C THR A 111 -10.71 6.10 7.79
N HIS A 112 -10.80 4.77 7.80
CA HIS A 112 -10.74 3.92 6.61
C HIS A 112 -12.04 3.11 6.51
N VAL A 113 -13.11 3.77 6.09
CA VAL A 113 -14.43 3.19 5.89
C VAL A 113 -14.57 2.78 4.44
N TYR A 114 -15.01 1.55 4.20
CA TYR A 114 -15.24 1.02 2.85
C TYR A 114 -16.66 1.27 2.39
N THR A 115 -17.63 1.02 3.28
CA THR A 115 -19.07 1.25 3.02
C THR A 115 -19.75 1.75 4.29
N LEU A 116 -20.77 2.57 4.08
CA LEU A 116 -21.72 2.99 5.10
C LEU A 116 -23.12 2.70 4.55
N ASP A 117 -23.87 1.87 5.24
CA ASP A 117 -25.23 1.50 4.90
C ASP A 117 -26.22 2.30 5.75
N LEU A 118 -27.14 2.98 5.09
CA LEU A 118 -28.29 3.61 5.73
C LEU A 118 -29.40 2.57 5.82
N CYS A 119 -29.76 2.19 7.04
CA CYS A 119 -30.70 1.11 7.32
C CYS A 119 -31.96 1.61 8.03
N TYR A 120 -33.06 0.94 7.77
CA TYR A 120 -34.30 1.07 8.54
C TYR A 120 -34.87 -0.31 8.86
N GLU A 121 -35.12 -0.60 10.12
CA GLU A 121 -35.60 -1.90 10.59
C GLU A 121 -34.79 -3.10 10.04
N GLY A 122 -33.46 -2.97 10.01
CA GLY A 122 -32.54 -3.99 9.50
C GLY A 122 -32.54 -4.18 7.96
N THR A 123 -33.21 -3.27 7.24
CA THR A 123 -33.19 -3.25 5.77
C THR A 123 -32.27 -2.15 5.28
N VAL A 124 -31.27 -2.47 4.45
CA VAL A 124 -30.41 -1.47 3.80
C VAL A 124 -31.23 -0.71 2.77
N LEU A 125 -31.39 0.58 2.98
CA LEU A 125 -32.13 1.48 2.09
C LEU A 125 -31.20 2.07 1.01
N LEU A 126 -29.99 2.47 1.39
CA LEU A 126 -28.98 3.04 0.52
C LEU A 126 -27.61 2.66 1.06
N ARG A 127 -26.66 2.45 0.16
CA ARG A 127 -25.25 2.24 0.47
C ARG A 127 -24.40 3.39 -0.06
N LEU A 128 -23.56 3.95 0.80
CA LEU A 128 -22.47 4.83 0.43
C LEU A 128 -21.19 4.00 0.33
N TRP A 129 -20.45 4.13 -0.76
CA TRP A 129 -19.30 3.29 -1.04
C TRP A 129 -18.07 4.13 -1.37
N ASP A 130 -17.00 3.93 -0.61
CA ASP A 130 -15.71 4.60 -0.85
C ASP A 130 -14.93 3.90 -1.97
N THR A 131 -14.88 4.52 -3.12
CA THR A 131 -14.17 4.02 -4.30
C THR A 131 -12.65 4.24 -4.25
N TYR A 132 -12.14 5.01 -3.29
CA TYR A 132 -10.70 5.18 -3.05
C TYR A 132 -9.95 3.84 -2.99
N TYR A 133 -10.56 2.82 -2.41
CA TYR A 133 -9.94 1.49 -2.24
C TYR A 133 -9.89 0.62 -3.50
N LEU A 134 -10.46 1.07 -4.59
CA LEU A 134 -10.28 0.47 -5.92
C LEU A 134 -9.01 1.00 -6.60
N GLU A 135 -8.72 2.31 -6.45
CA GLU A 135 -7.55 2.98 -7.02
C GLU A 135 -7.01 4.04 -6.05
N MET A 136 -6.01 3.66 -5.24
CA MET A 136 -5.51 4.45 -4.11
C MET A 136 -4.54 5.58 -4.51
N GLY A 137 -4.34 5.81 -5.80
CA GLY A 137 -3.42 6.83 -6.32
C GLY A 137 -4.00 8.26 -6.42
N GLY A 138 -5.19 8.50 -5.86
CA GLY A 138 -5.93 9.75 -5.98
C GLY A 138 -6.92 9.74 -7.15
N LEU A 139 -7.92 10.64 -7.12
CA LEU A 139 -8.96 10.74 -8.17
C LEU A 139 -8.34 11.03 -9.56
N ALA A 140 -7.24 11.79 -9.60
CA ALA A 140 -6.49 12.03 -10.83
C ALA A 140 -5.88 10.74 -11.42
N ALA A 141 -5.41 9.80 -10.57
CA ALA A 141 -4.92 8.49 -11.04
C ALA A 141 -6.08 7.64 -11.58
N MET A 142 -7.20 7.63 -10.89
CA MET A 142 -8.44 6.98 -11.35
C MET A 142 -8.86 7.52 -12.71
N GLY A 143 -8.85 8.84 -12.89
CA GLY A 143 -9.16 9.50 -14.15
C GLY A 143 -8.21 9.16 -15.28
N ARG A 144 -6.90 9.12 -15.01
CA ARG A 144 -5.91 8.66 -16.00
C ARG A 144 -6.16 7.21 -16.42
N THR A 145 -6.49 6.34 -15.47
CA THR A 145 -6.75 4.92 -15.75
C THR A 145 -7.95 4.73 -16.69
N CYS A 146 -9.02 5.50 -16.51
CA CYS A 146 -10.23 5.36 -17.34
C CYS A 146 -10.28 6.31 -18.56
N GLY A 147 -9.23 7.08 -18.82
CA GLY A 147 -9.19 8.00 -19.95
C GLY A 147 -9.96 9.32 -19.76
N LEU A 148 -10.43 9.59 -18.56
CA LEU A 148 -11.14 10.81 -18.22
C LEU A 148 -10.31 11.66 -17.25
N ALA A 149 -9.41 12.48 -17.78
CA ALA A 149 -8.53 13.30 -16.95
C ALA A 149 -9.32 14.21 -15.99
N LYS A 150 -8.89 14.25 -14.71
CA LYS A 150 -9.38 15.24 -13.75
C LYS A 150 -9.06 16.64 -14.28
N ALA A 151 -9.98 17.59 -14.13
CA ALA A 151 -9.69 18.99 -14.38
C ALA A 151 -8.69 19.49 -13.33
N VAL A 152 -7.68 20.24 -13.74
CA VAL A 152 -6.61 20.74 -12.85
C VAL A 152 -6.51 22.25 -12.99
N GLY A 153 -6.39 22.96 -11.85
CA GLY A 153 -6.20 24.41 -11.80
C GLY A 153 -7.45 25.27 -12.01
N ASP A 154 -8.61 24.65 -12.24
CA ASP A 154 -9.88 25.38 -12.45
C ASP A 154 -10.58 25.78 -11.14
N TRP A 155 -10.19 25.17 -10.00
CA TRP A 155 -10.65 25.53 -8.68
C TRP A 155 -9.51 26.10 -7.85
N ASN A 156 -9.62 27.39 -7.50
CA ASN A 156 -8.59 28.06 -6.71
C ASN A 156 -8.92 27.96 -5.21
N TYR A 157 -8.26 27.04 -4.53
CA TYR A 157 -8.45 26.78 -3.09
C TYR A 157 -7.98 27.91 -2.17
N SER A 158 -7.22 28.89 -2.67
CA SER A 158 -6.82 30.06 -1.86
C SER A 158 -7.94 31.10 -1.71
N LEU A 159 -9.02 30.98 -2.49
CA LEU A 159 -10.15 31.90 -2.41
C LEU A 159 -11.18 31.41 -1.40
N VAL A 160 -11.55 32.26 -0.47
CA VAL A 160 -12.63 31.99 0.49
C VAL A 160 -13.96 32.03 -0.25
N ARG A 161 -14.70 30.91 -0.23
CA ARG A 161 -16.06 30.79 -0.79
C ARG A 161 -17.04 30.42 0.30
N THR A 162 -18.25 30.92 0.18
CA THR A 162 -19.39 30.56 1.01
C THR A 162 -20.46 29.87 0.15
N PRO A 163 -21.49 29.27 0.73
CA PRO A 163 -22.63 28.75 -0.05
C PRO A 163 -23.29 29.80 -0.97
N GLU A 164 -23.17 31.07 -0.68
CA GLU A 164 -23.73 32.20 -1.47
C GLU A 164 -22.79 32.64 -2.60
N THR A 165 -21.53 32.24 -2.61
CA THR A 165 -20.54 32.66 -3.61
C THR A 165 -20.88 32.06 -4.97
N PRO A 166 -21.04 32.87 -6.03
CA PRO A 166 -21.29 32.37 -7.39
C PRO A 166 -20.16 31.44 -7.87
N ILE A 167 -20.51 30.34 -8.52
CA ILE A 167 -19.56 29.40 -9.13
C ILE A 167 -19.40 29.71 -10.61
N ALA A 168 -18.16 29.94 -11.02
CA ALA A 168 -17.84 30.20 -12.43
C ALA A 168 -18.05 28.95 -13.31
N PRO A 169 -18.30 29.08 -14.62
CA PRO A 169 -18.48 27.93 -15.51
C PRO A 169 -17.32 26.90 -15.47
N ARG A 170 -16.08 27.36 -15.37
CA ARG A 170 -14.90 26.47 -15.26
C ARG A 170 -14.85 25.73 -13.92
N GLU A 171 -15.24 26.38 -12.84
CA GLU A 171 -15.32 25.75 -11.50
C GLU A 171 -16.45 24.71 -11.46
N ARG A 172 -17.57 25.01 -12.13
CA ARG A 172 -18.65 24.03 -12.32
C ARG A 172 -18.19 22.83 -13.13
N HIS A 173 -17.39 23.06 -14.19
CA HIS A 173 -16.81 21.99 -14.98
C HIS A 173 -15.84 21.14 -14.16
N TYR A 174 -15.01 21.78 -13.32
CA TYR A 174 -14.11 21.11 -12.41
C TYR A 174 -14.87 20.19 -11.45
N ALA A 175 -15.86 20.74 -10.73
CA ALA A 175 -16.67 20.00 -9.77
C ALA A 175 -17.44 18.84 -10.43
N ALA A 176 -18.05 19.07 -11.61
CA ALA A 176 -18.71 18.03 -12.38
C ALA A 176 -17.74 16.90 -12.76
N ARG A 177 -16.50 17.25 -13.13
CA ARG A 177 -15.50 16.26 -13.53
C ARG A 177 -15.15 15.30 -12.42
N ASP A 178 -15.07 15.74 -11.16
CA ASP A 178 -14.72 14.90 -10.03
C ASP A 178 -15.75 13.79 -9.79
N VAL A 179 -17.04 14.07 -9.94
CA VAL A 179 -18.10 13.04 -9.84
C VAL A 179 -18.29 12.22 -11.13
N GLN A 180 -17.76 12.64 -12.27
CA GLN A 180 -17.80 11.91 -13.54
C GLN A 180 -16.69 10.86 -13.65
N VAL A 181 -15.53 11.12 -13.03
CA VAL A 181 -14.38 10.19 -13.06
C VAL A 181 -14.76 8.83 -12.44
N ILE A 182 -15.56 8.83 -11.37
CA ILE A 182 -15.90 7.61 -10.66
C ILE A 182 -16.71 6.63 -11.56
N PRO A 183 -17.85 6.98 -12.14
CA PRO A 183 -18.59 6.05 -13.02
C PRO A 183 -17.81 5.69 -14.29
N ALA A 184 -16.99 6.60 -14.84
CA ALA A 184 -16.10 6.28 -15.95
C ALA A 184 -15.06 5.19 -15.58
N TYR A 185 -14.53 5.25 -14.37
CA TYR A 185 -13.62 4.22 -13.87
C TYR A 185 -14.35 2.89 -13.61
N LEU A 186 -15.56 2.91 -13.10
CA LEU A 186 -16.36 1.69 -12.92
C LEU A 186 -16.69 1.05 -14.27
N ARG A 187 -17.01 1.83 -15.32
CA ARG A 187 -17.13 1.33 -16.69
C ARG A 187 -15.85 0.65 -17.14
N TYR A 188 -14.69 1.32 -16.96
CA TYR A 188 -13.39 0.73 -17.28
C TYR A 188 -13.18 -0.61 -16.58
N LEU A 189 -13.52 -0.75 -15.29
CA LEU A 189 -13.38 -2.02 -14.57
C LEU A 189 -14.25 -3.13 -15.17
N LEU A 190 -15.49 -2.80 -15.60
CA LEU A 190 -16.41 -3.74 -16.24
C LEU A 190 -15.89 -4.19 -17.61
N GLU A 191 -15.28 -3.28 -18.38
CA GLU A 191 -14.66 -3.54 -19.67
C GLU A 191 -13.40 -4.40 -19.52
N ALA A 192 -12.53 -4.03 -18.58
CA ALA A 192 -11.29 -4.75 -18.29
C ALA A 192 -11.51 -6.16 -17.73
N ASN A 193 -12.66 -6.42 -17.10
CA ASN A 193 -12.98 -7.67 -16.41
C ASN A 193 -14.34 -8.20 -16.85
N THR A 194 -14.38 -8.95 -17.95
CA THR A 194 -15.66 -9.44 -18.55
C THR A 194 -16.48 -10.35 -17.63
N TRP A 195 -15.85 -10.95 -16.61
CA TRP A 195 -16.54 -11.74 -15.57
C TRP A 195 -17.22 -10.88 -14.50
N LEU A 196 -16.92 -9.57 -14.46
CA LEU A 196 -17.45 -8.63 -13.47
C LEU A 196 -18.84 -8.15 -13.91
N GLU A 197 -19.82 -8.30 -13.02
CA GLU A 197 -21.16 -7.80 -13.25
C GLU A 197 -21.42 -6.50 -12.47
N PRO A 198 -22.23 -5.56 -13.01
CA PRO A 198 -22.51 -4.28 -12.35
C PRO A 198 -23.04 -4.42 -10.93
N ASP A 199 -23.86 -5.43 -10.63
CA ASP A 199 -24.42 -5.70 -9.30
C ASP A 199 -23.37 -6.19 -8.28
N MET A 200 -22.17 -6.54 -8.73
CA MET A 200 -21.05 -6.91 -7.85
C MET A 200 -20.32 -5.68 -7.31
N LEU A 201 -20.39 -4.55 -8.02
CA LEU A 201 -19.75 -3.29 -7.61
C LEU A 201 -20.39 -2.73 -6.34
N GLY A 202 -19.55 -2.30 -5.39
CA GLY A 202 -20.00 -1.82 -4.08
C GLY A 202 -20.62 -2.89 -3.17
N THR A 203 -20.71 -4.15 -3.62
CA THR A 203 -21.27 -5.27 -2.84
C THR A 203 -20.23 -6.37 -2.61
N ARG A 204 -19.84 -7.08 -3.63
CA ARG A 204 -18.83 -8.15 -3.62
C ARG A 204 -17.44 -7.64 -3.98
N VAL A 205 -17.40 -6.55 -4.76
CA VAL A 205 -16.18 -5.83 -5.15
C VAL A 205 -16.24 -4.43 -4.55
N VAL A 206 -15.66 -4.30 -3.36
CA VAL A 206 -15.62 -3.06 -2.59
C VAL A 206 -14.21 -2.46 -2.63
N THR A 207 -13.20 -3.30 -2.73
CA THR A 207 -11.79 -2.91 -2.73
C THR A 207 -11.03 -3.67 -3.83
N LYS A 208 -9.85 -3.20 -4.20
CA LYS A 208 -8.96 -3.92 -5.14
C LYS A 208 -8.66 -5.35 -4.70
N THR A 209 -8.50 -5.58 -3.39
CA THR A 209 -8.31 -6.93 -2.84
C THR A 209 -9.55 -7.82 -3.05
N SER A 210 -10.76 -7.27 -2.89
CA SER A 210 -12.00 -8.03 -3.16
C SER A 210 -12.18 -8.33 -4.66
N LEU A 211 -11.74 -7.43 -5.55
CA LEU A 211 -11.69 -7.68 -6.99
C LEU A 211 -10.83 -8.92 -7.31
N VAL A 212 -9.60 -8.97 -6.77
CA VAL A 212 -8.68 -10.12 -6.92
C VAL A 212 -9.31 -11.42 -6.42
N ARG A 213 -10.00 -11.38 -5.28
CA ARG A 213 -10.71 -12.54 -4.73
C ARG A 213 -11.86 -13.01 -5.62
N GLN A 214 -12.66 -12.08 -6.14
CA GLN A 214 -13.80 -12.43 -7.00
C GLN A 214 -13.31 -12.99 -8.34
N MET A 215 -12.24 -12.44 -8.91
CA MET A 215 -11.60 -13.00 -10.10
C MET A 215 -11.19 -14.47 -9.88
N ALA A 216 -10.43 -14.75 -8.82
CA ALA A 216 -10.03 -16.12 -8.50
C ALA A 216 -11.23 -17.06 -8.31
N LYS A 217 -12.28 -16.58 -7.66
CA LYS A 217 -13.50 -17.34 -7.44
C LYS A 217 -14.21 -17.67 -8.75
N ARG A 218 -14.27 -16.76 -9.71
CA ARG A 218 -14.96 -16.91 -10.98
C ARG A 218 -14.15 -17.73 -11.98
N GLU A 219 -12.87 -17.40 -12.15
CA GLU A 219 -12.01 -17.99 -13.17
C GLU A 219 -11.52 -19.39 -12.80
N ILE A 220 -11.17 -19.61 -11.53
CA ILE A 220 -10.46 -20.81 -11.10
C ILE A 220 -11.24 -21.61 -10.04
N GLY A 221 -12.06 -20.93 -9.26
CA GLY A 221 -12.70 -21.51 -8.07
C GLY A 221 -13.56 -22.74 -8.36
N GLY A 222 -14.14 -22.81 -9.58
CA GLY A 222 -14.97 -23.91 -10.05
C GLY A 222 -14.21 -25.13 -10.55
N LEU A 223 -12.90 -25.01 -10.86
CA LEU A 223 -12.08 -26.13 -11.34
C LEU A 223 -12.06 -27.26 -10.31
N ARG A 224 -12.25 -28.51 -10.79
CA ARG A 224 -12.40 -29.68 -9.94
C ARG A 224 -11.13 -30.53 -9.91
N ILE A 225 -10.75 -30.96 -8.71
CA ILE A 225 -9.64 -31.89 -8.50
C ILE A 225 -10.12 -33.14 -7.75
N LYS A 226 -9.43 -34.27 -7.96
CA LYS A 226 -9.60 -35.46 -7.13
C LYS A 226 -8.70 -35.36 -5.91
N THR A 227 -9.29 -35.47 -4.74
CA THR A 227 -8.54 -35.54 -3.47
C THR A 227 -7.86 -36.93 -3.35
N ALA A 228 -6.92 -37.02 -2.40
CA ALA A 228 -6.27 -38.33 -2.11
C ALA A 228 -7.27 -39.43 -1.65
N LYS A 229 -8.45 -39.03 -1.13
CA LYS A 229 -9.54 -39.93 -0.76
C LYS A 229 -10.48 -40.28 -1.92
N GLY A 230 -10.14 -39.86 -3.16
CA GLY A 230 -10.95 -40.13 -4.37
C GLY A 230 -12.14 -39.17 -4.56
N ASN A 231 -12.47 -38.31 -3.63
CA ASN A 231 -13.56 -37.36 -3.78
C ASN A 231 -13.19 -36.25 -4.77
N THR A 232 -14.18 -35.79 -5.53
CA THR A 232 -14.01 -34.65 -6.45
C THR A 232 -14.50 -33.38 -5.76
N VAL A 233 -13.61 -32.42 -5.56
CA VAL A 233 -13.91 -31.11 -4.94
C VAL A 233 -13.43 -29.96 -5.82
N SER A 234 -14.03 -28.79 -5.68
CA SER A 234 -13.54 -27.59 -6.36
C SER A 234 -12.23 -27.10 -5.73
N LEU A 235 -11.37 -26.45 -6.53
CA LEU A 235 -10.11 -25.87 -6.04
C LEU A 235 -10.34 -24.88 -4.89
N ARG A 236 -11.37 -24.05 -5.01
CA ARG A 236 -11.75 -23.12 -3.96
C ARG A 236 -12.11 -23.85 -2.65
N ARG A 237 -12.97 -24.89 -2.72
CA ARG A 237 -13.33 -25.64 -1.52
C ARG A 237 -12.14 -26.37 -0.92
N CYS A 238 -11.25 -26.88 -1.73
CA CYS A 238 -9.99 -27.46 -1.26
C CYS A 238 -9.14 -26.45 -0.49
N TYR A 239 -9.01 -25.23 -1.03
CA TYR A 239 -8.30 -24.14 -0.37
C TYR A 239 -8.97 -23.76 0.95
N GLU A 240 -10.29 -23.55 0.97
CA GLU A 240 -11.05 -23.21 2.18
C GLU A 240 -10.89 -24.25 3.27
N LEU A 241 -10.97 -25.54 2.94
CA LEU A 241 -10.75 -26.63 3.91
C LEU A 241 -9.34 -26.61 4.48
N ASN A 242 -8.35 -26.36 3.65
CA ASN A 242 -6.97 -26.25 4.12
C ASN A 242 -6.76 -25.01 5.03
N ALA A 243 -7.34 -23.87 4.68
CA ALA A 243 -7.29 -22.67 5.49
C ALA A 243 -7.99 -22.86 6.85
N GLU A 244 -9.13 -23.55 6.86
CA GLU A 244 -9.88 -23.87 8.07
C GLU A 244 -9.11 -24.83 9.00
N GLU A 245 -8.42 -25.82 8.44
CA GLU A 245 -7.56 -26.73 9.23
C GLU A 245 -6.37 -25.99 9.88
N GLU A 246 -5.86 -24.93 9.26
CA GLU A 246 -4.77 -24.10 9.75
C GLU A 246 -5.24 -22.91 10.59
N ARG A 247 -6.53 -22.81 10.88
CA ARG A 247 -7.08 -21.79 11.74
C ARG A 247 -6.39 -21.82 13.12
N PRO A 248 -6.00 -20.66 13.67
CA PRO A 248 -5.46 -20.59 15.02
C PRO A 248 -6.46 -21.14 16.03
N ARG A 249 -5.99 -21.98 16.95
CA ARG A 249 -6.85 -22.67 17.93
C ARG A 249 -7.41 -21.74 19.01
N ASN A 250 -6.70 -20.66 19.29
CA ASN A 250 -7.06 -19.68 20.31
C ASN A 250 -6.49 -18.30 19.96
N PHE A 251 -6.88 -17.31 20.74
CA PHE A 251 -6.44 -15.94 20.60
C PHE A 251 -4.91 -15.77 20.63
N HIS A 252 -4.22 -16.46 21.55
CA HIS A 252 -2.76 -16.36 21.67
C HIS A 252 -2.03 -16.89 20.42
N SER A 253 -2.49 -18.01 19.86
CA SER A 253 -1.98 -18.55 18.62
C SER A 253 -2.17 -17.57 17.45
N TRP A 254 -3.35 -16.95 17.35
CA TRP A 254 -3.62 -15.94 16.32
C TRP A 254 -2.74 -14.71 16.52
N ALA A 255 -2.66 -14.19 17.74
CA ALA A 255 -1.85 -13.03 18.08
C ALA A 255 -0.37 -13.27 17.75
N LEU A 256 0.17 -14.42 18.10
CA LEU A 256 1.55 -14.82 17.79
C LEU A 256 1.80 -14.84 16.27
N ARG A 257 0.92 -15.49 15.49
CA ARG A 257 1.06 -15.56 14.04
C ARG A 257 0.99 -14.17 13.39
N ARG A 258 0.14 -13.29 13.90
CA ARG A 258 0.04 -11.89 13.47
C ARG A 258 1.31 -11.11 13.82
N ALA A 259 1.84 -11.29 15.01
CA ALA A 259 3.07 -10.63 15.45
C ALA A 259 4.30 -11.05 14.63
N CYS A 260 4.34 -12.29 14.14
CA CYS A 260 5.42 -12.77 13.27
C CYS A 260 5.40 -12.18 11.85
N PHE A 261 4.29 -11.56 11.40
CA PHE A 261 4.24 -10.95 10.07
C PHE A 261 5.13 -9.71 10.01
N ARG A 262 5.96 -9.64 8.99
CA ARG A 262 6.76 -8.46 8.65
C ARG A 262 6.55 -8.13 7.18
N GLY A 263 6.54 -6.84 6.83
CA GLY A 263 6.46 -6.38 5.44
C GLY A 263 7.73 -6.68 4.63
N GLY A 264 7.76 -6.32 3.37
CA GLY A 264 8.93 -6.43 2.50
C GLY A 264 10.16 -5.74 3.11
N LEU A 265 11.34 -6.22 2.78
CA LEU A 265 12.59 -5.63 3.26
C LEU A 265 12.85 -4.33 2.49
N THR A 266 12.82 -3.22 3.21
CA THR A 266 13.34 -1.95 2.74
C THR A 266 14.52 -1.58 3.63
N PHE A 267 15.61 -1.11 3.06
CA PHE A 267 16.78 -0.67 3.83
C PHE A 267 17.52 0.44 3.11
N THR A 268 18.18 1.29 3.88
CA THR A 268 19.24 2.18 3.45
C THR A 268 20.48 1.79 4.25
N ALA A 269 21.60 1.66 3.58
CA ALA A 269 22.87 1.34 4.23
C ALA A 269 23.29 2.52 5.12
N ALA A 270 23.24 2.34 6.45
CA ALA A 270 23.41 3.43 7.40
C ALA A 270 24.79 4.11 7.30
N ASN A 271 25.81 3.34 6.91
CA ASN A 271 27.17 3.84 6.73
C ASN A 271 27.37 4.56 5.38
N ARG A 272 26.37 4.54 4.50
CA ARG A 272 26.37 5.18 3.16
C ARG A 272 25.30 6.25 2.99
N ALA A 273 24.40 6.33 3.94
CA ALA A 273 23.30 7.28 3.87
C ALA A 273 23.79 8.71 3.71
N ALA A 274 23.10 9.46 2.85
CA ALA A 274 23.40 10.84 2.48
C ALA A 274 24.83 11.07 1.94
N GLN A 275 25.46 10.04 1.38
CA GLN A 275 26.71 10.15 0.62
C GLN A 275 26.43 10.06 -0.88
N VAL A 276 27.22 10.78 -1.67
CA VAL A 276 27.17 10.66 -3.12
C VAL A 276 27.89 9.38 -3.53
N CYS A 277 27.12 8.44 -4.06
CA CYS A 277 27.62 7.19 -4.63
C CYS A 277 27.76 7.33 -6.14
N ARG A 278 28.74 6.63 -6.72
CA ARG A 278 29.03 6.66 -8.16
C ARG A 278 28.82 5.29 -8.78
N ASP A 279 28.54 5.29 -10.07
CA ASP A 279 28.42 4.06 -10.87
C ASP A 279 27.49 3.05 -10.20
N VAL A 280 26.22 3.45 -10.00
CA VAL A 280 25.25 2.67 -9.25
C VAL A 280 24.40 1.82 -10.16
N ALA A 281 24.51 0.49 -10.05
CA ALA A 281 23.61 -0.46 -10.68
C ALA A 281 22.32 -0.61 -9.85
N SER A 282 21.18 -0.69 -10.52
CA SER A 282 19.89 -1.08 -9.94
C SER A 282 19.59 -2.51 -10.31
N LEU A 283 19.50 -3.38 -9.32
CA LEU A 283 19.16 -4.79 -9.48
C LEU A 283 17.71 -4.97 -9.03
N ASP A 284 16.87 -5.59 -9.85
CA ASP A 284 15.46 -5.87 -9.53
C ASP A 284 15.14 -7.34 -9.73
N VAL A 285 14.36 -7.93 -8.82
CA VAL A 285 14.00 -9.34 -8.92
C VAL A 285 12.75 -9.51 -9.76
N THR A 286 12.87 -10.26 -10.83
CA THR A 286 11.74 -10.55 -11.71
C THR A 286 10.64 -11.30 -10.96
N SER A 287 9.55 -10.58 -10.62
CA SER A 287 8.34 -11.13 -10.02
C SER A 287 8.58 -11.90 -8.71
N MET A 288 9.29 -11.31 -7.78
CA MET A 288 9.70 -11.85 -6.47
C MET A 288 8.58 -12.62 -5.73
N HIS A 289 7.41 -12.00 -5.54
CA HIS A 289 6.32 -12.65 -4.82
C HIS A 289 5.76 -13.86 -5.58
N HIS A 290 5.84 -13.86 -6.92
CA HIS A 290 5.42 -15.00 -7.73
C HIS A 290 6.29 -16.23 -7.51
N LEU A 291 7.61 -16.03 -7.34
CA LEU A 291 8.53 -17.09 -6.93
C LEU A 291 8.02 -17.78 -5.65
N TYR A 292 7.72 -17.01 -4.60
CA TYR A 292 7.35 -17.57 -3.29
C TYR A 292 5.90 -18.07 -3.21
N ILE A 293 5.01 -17.52 -4.02
CA ILE A 293 3.66 -18.09 -4.17
C ILE A 293 3.74 -19.51 -4.77
N ASN A 294 4.69 -19.78 -5.62
CA ASN A 294 4.74 -21.01 -6.39
C ASN A 294 5.83 -22.00 -5.94
N GLY A 295 6.94 -21.48 -5.47
CA GLY A 295 8.15 -22.25 -5.17
C GLY A 295 8.33 -22.66 -3.71
N LEU A 296 7.62 -22.04 -2.75
CA LEU A 296 7.85 -22.30 -1.34
C LEU A 296 6.85 -23.31 -0.78
N MET A 297 7.32 -24.34 -0.12
CA MET A 297 6.47 -25.26 0.64
C MET A 297 5.82 -24.54 1.83
N VAL A 298 4.57 -24.93 2.13
CA VAL A 298 3.76 -24.30 3.16
C VAL A 298 3.70 -25.19 4.41
N PRO A 299 4.06 -24.67 5.59
CA PRO A 299 3.97 -25.47 6.81
C PRO A 299 2.53 -25.70 7.24
N ARG A 300 2.29 -26.87 7.85
CA ARG A 300 0.98 -27.30 8.35
C ARG A 300 1.04 -27.91 9.73
N ASN A 301 -0.12 -27.88 10.40
CA ASN A 301 -0.35 -28.53 11.69
C ASN A 301 0.59 -27.98 12.78
N PHE A 302 0.53 -26.66 12.95
CA PHE A 302 1.24 -26.03 14.07
C PHE A 302 0.71 -26.54 15.41
N THR A 303 1.63 -26.92 16.28
CA THR A 303 1.37 -27.38 17.66
C THR A 303 2.21 -26.56 18.63
N VAL A 304 1.78 -26.49 19.88
CA VAL A 304 2.57 -25.90 20.95
C VAL A 304 3.43 -27.02 21.57
N PRO A 305 4.74 -27.03 21.31
CA PRO A 305 5.67 -28.03 21.87
C PRO A 305 6.10 -27.64 23.27
N THR A 306 6.95 -28.46 23.91
CA THR A 306 7.69 -28.03 25.11
C THR A 306 8.67 -26.92 24.74
N LEU A 307 8.99 -26.03 25.67
CA LEU A 307 9.98 -24.95 25.43
C LEU A 307 11.33 -25.49 24.97
N ASP A 308 11.82 -26.59 25.59
CA ASP A 308 13.08 -27.23 25.18
C ASP A 308 13.05 -27.73 23.72
N ALA A 309 11.92 -28.28 23.28
CA ALA A 309 11.79 -28.75 21.91
C ALA A 309 11.75 -27.57 20.91
N LEU A 310 11.08 -26.49 21.30
CA LEU A 310 11.00 -25.28 20.50
C LEU A 310 12.37 -24.57 20.44
N GLN A 311 13.10 -24.50 21.59
CA GLN A 311 14.44 -23.95 21.67
C GLN A 311 15.39 -24.69 20.71
N ARG A 312 15.43 -26.02 20.78
CA ARG A 312 16.26 -26.82 19.84
C ARG A 312 15.86 -26.64 18.39
N ALA A 313 14.56 -26.50 18.08
CA ALA A 313 14.10 -26.24 16.72
C ALA A 313 14.56 -24.87 16.21
N CYS A 314 14.47 -23.83 17.04
CA CYS A 314 14.93 -22.49 16.72
C CYS A 314 16.47 -22.45 16.53
N GLU A 315 17.22 -23.13 17.41
CA GLU A 315 18.68 -23.25 17.27
C GLU A 315 19.07 -23.96 15.96
N ALA A 316 18.39 -25.06 15.63
CA ALA A 316 18.63 -25.79 14.39
C ALA A 316 18.28 -24.95 13.15
N VAL A 317 17.25 -24.13 13.20
CA VAL A 317 16.90 -23.19 12.12
C VAL A 317 17.98 -22.11 11.96
N ALA A 318 18.40 -21.50 13.06
CA ALA A 318 19.42 -20.43 13.03
C ALA A 318 20.80 -20.94 12.56
N ALA A 319 21.09 -22.22 12.74
CA ALA A 319 22.37 -22.84 12.39
C ALA A 319 22.44 -23.40 10.95
N VAL A 320 21.37 -23.30 10.15
CA VAL A 320 21.39 -23.79 8.77
C VAL A 320 22.35 -22.96 7.93
N GLU A 321 23.25 -23.63 7.23
CA GLU A 321 24.22 -23.00 6.36
C GLU A 321 23.56 -22.47 5.06
N LEU A 322 24.11 -21.40 4.50
CA LEU A 322 23.61 -20.81 3.25
C LEU A 322 23.60 -21.82 2.09
N ALA A 323 24.61 -22.67 2.01
CA ALA A 323 24.71 -23.70 0.98
C ALA A 323 23.53 -24.71 1.05
N ASP A 324 23.11 -25.09 2.23
CA ASP A 324 21.97 -26.00 2.44
C ASP A 324 20.65 -25.33 2.04
N VAL A 325 20.49 -24.03 2.37
CA VAL A 325 19.33 -23.24 1.93
C VAL A 325 19.25 -23.18 0.41
N LEU A 326 20.35 -22.90 -0.28
CA LEU A 326 20.40 -22.85 -1.74
C LEU A 326 20.15 -24.23 -2.37
N ALA A 327 20.59 -25.30 -1.74
CA ALA A 327 20.39 -26.68 -2.23
C ALA A 327 18.92 -27.15 -2.13
N SER A 328 18.14 -26.60 -1.20
CA SER A 328 16.76 -27.00 -0.92
C SER A 328 15.81 -25.79 -0.85
N TYR A 329 15.92 -24.87 -1.78
CA TYR A 329 15.29 -23.55 -1.73
C TYR A 329 13.74 -23.58 -1.63
N TRP A 330 13.10 -24.63 -2.10
CA TRP A 330 11.66 -24.86 -1.98
C TRP A 330 11.22 -25.24 -0.55
N GLN A 331 12.12 -25.83 0.27
CA GLN A 331 11.94 -26.09 1.70
C GLN A 331 13.29 -25.86 2.41
N PRO A 332 13.72 -24.61 2.57
CA PRO A 332 15.10 -24.30 2.96
C PRO A 332 15.44 -24.63 4.41
N LEU A 333 14.42 -24.83 5.26
CA LEU A 333 14.60 -24.92 6.71
C LEU A 333 13.97 -26.21 7.28
N PRO A 334 14.55 -26.82 8.31
CA PRO A 334 14.11 -28.13 8.82
C PRO A 334 12.80 -28.06 9.61
N TYR A 335 12.52 -26.92 10.22
CA TYR A 335 11.32 -26.68 11.04
C TYR A 335 10.64 -25.39 10.60
N ALA A 336 9.32 -25.35 10.74
CA ALA A 336 8.56 -24.12 10.66
C ALA A 336 8.16 -23.67 12.06
N VAL A 337 8.49 -22.46 12.41
CA VAL A 337 8.18 -21.89 13.73
C VAL A 337 7.42 -20.56 13.58
N ASN A 338 6.56 -20.29 14.56
CA ASN A 338 6.14 -18.95 14.91
C ASN A 338 6.54 -18.79 16.38
N ALA A 339 7.52 -17.96 16.66
CA ALA A 339 8.11 -17.91 18.01
C ALA A 339 8.30 -16.46 18.46
N ARG A 340 8.18 -16.28 19.77
CA ARG A 340 8.66 -15.11 20.49
C ARG A 340 9.97 -15.47 21.13
N ILE A 341 11.02 -14.73 20.75
CA ILE A 341 12.41 -15.05 21.12
C ILE A 341 13.05 -13.80 21.70
N ARG A 342 13.79 -14.00 22.78
CA ARG A 342 14.69 -13.03 23.38
C ARG A 342 16.11 -13.26 22.89
N PHE A 343 16.74 -12.20 22.43
CA PHE A 343 18.15 -12.16 22.06
C PHE A 343 18.86 -11.19 22.98
N ASP A 344 19.92 -11.62 23.65
CA ASP A 344 20.79 -10.78 24.46
C ASP A 344 22.04 -10.43 23.68
N GLY A 345 22.49 -9.18 23.75
CA GLY A 345 23.67 -8.67 23.06
C GLY A 345 23.52 -8.67 21.53
N LEU A 346 22.32 -8.36 21.01
CA LEU A 346 22.07 -8.33 19.57
C LEU A 346 22.87 -7.21 18.89
N ARG A 347 23.62 -7.54 17.83
CA ARG A 347 24.39 -6.59 17.03
C ARG A 347 24.58 -7.12 15.62
N LEU A 348 24.91 -6.25 14.67
CA LEU A 348 25.23 -6.68 13.31
C LEU A 348 26.42 -7.63 13.32
N ARG A 349 26.37 -8.67 12.49
CA ARG A 349 27.39 -9.72 12.40
C ARG A 349 28.72 -9.15 11.96
N ARG A 350 29.74 -9.33 12.77
CA ARG A 350 31.11 -8.83 12.51
C ARG A 350 31.71 -9.39 11.24
N GLY A 351 32.36 -8.54 10.48
CA GLY A 351 33.05 -8.89 9.24
C GLY A 351 32.08 -9.16 8.05
N SER A 352 30.78 -8.96 8.23
CA SER A 352 29.79 -9.14 7.18
C SER A 352 29.52 -7.85 6.38
N VAL A 353 28.85 -8.00 5.25
CA VAL A 353 28.30 -6.84 4.50
C VAL A 353 27.36 -5.99 5.37
N PHE A 354 26.66 -6.62 6.28
CA PHE A 354 25.68 -5.96 7.14
C PHE A 354 26.34 -4.99 8.11
N GLU A 355 27.43 -5.39 8.76
CA GLU A 355 28.22 -4.47 9.61
C GLU A 355 28.91 -3.41 8.76
N ARG A 356 29.55 -3.81 7.64
CA ARG A 356 30.33 -2.89 6.78
C ARG A 356 29.48 -1.74 6.24
N GLU A 357 28.27 -2.04 5.76
CA GLU A 357 27.37 -1.06 5.17
C GLU A 357 26.33 -0.50 6.16
N GLY A 358 26.21 -1.09 7.33
CA GLY A 358 25.18 -0.73 8.31
C GLY A 358 23.78 -1.13 7.84
N ILE A 359 23.61 -2.37 7.36
CA ILE A 359 22.34 -2.89 6.88
C ILE A 359 21.71 -3.80 7.92
N ALA A 360 20.53 -3.43 8.39
CA ALA A 360 19.75 -4.17 9.37
C ALA A 360 18.39 -4.58 8.81
N THR A 361 17.85 -5.72 9.24
CA THR A 361 16.60 -6.27 8.72
C THR A 361 15.44 -6.18 9.70
N LEU A 362 15.70 -6.14 11.00
CA LEU A 362 14.66 -6.11 12.04
C LEU A 362 14.03 -4.71 12.12
N ALA A 363 12.76 -4.60 11.73
CA ALA A 363 12.05 -3.32 11.75
C ALA A 363 11.72 -2.88 13.18
N SER A 364 12.02 -1.62 13.50
CA SER A 364 11.75 -1.02 14.82
C SER A 364 10.29 -0.63 15.03
N GLY A 365 9.46 -0.60 13.99
CA GLY A 365 8.06 -0.16 14.08
C GLY A 365 7.16 -1.06 14.96
N LYS A 366 7.63 -2.27 15.31
CA LYS A 366 6.95 -3.16 16.26
C LYS A 366 7.44 -3.03 17.70
N LEU A 367 8.49 -2.26 17.93
CA LEU A 367 8.96 -2.00 19.29
C LEU A 367 7.95 -1.09 20.02
N THR A 368 7.67 -1.43 21.27
CA THR A 368 6.92 -0.55 22.15
C THR A 368 7.71 0.73 22.36
N ARG A 369 7.45 1.72 21.56
CA ARG A 369 7.91 3.08 21.84
C ARG A 369 6.84 3.78 22.68
N LYS A 370 7.03 3.85 23.99
CA LYS A 370 6.70 5.05 24.69
C LYS A 370 7.90 5.98 24.47
N ALA A 371 7.85 6.83 23.47
CA ALA A 371 8.64 8.05 23.57
C ALA A 371 8.22 8.73 24.86
N PRO A 372 9.14 9.15 25.73
CA PRO A 372 8.78 9.92 26.91
C PRO A 372 7.94 11.12 26.44
N GLY A 373 6.67 11.21 26.86
CA GLY A 373 5.77 12.28 26.50
C GLY A 373 4.94 12.10 25.21
N ALA A 374 5.06 11.03 24.46
CA ALA A 374 4.14 10.73 23.38
C ALA A 374 2.85 10.18 23.97
N ASP A 375 1.94 11.06 24.24
CA ASP A 375 0.54 10.71 24.43
C ASP A 375 -0.04 10.47 23.04
N TRP A 376 -0.25 9.20 22.68
CA TRP A 376 -0.98 8.82 21.48
C TRP A 376 -2.44 9.17 21.72
N GLY A 377 -2.73 10.48 21.69
CA GLY A 377 -3.95 11.11 22.18
C GLY A 377 -5.26 10.69 21.51
N THR A 378 -5.28 9.59 20.74
CA THR A 378 -6.52 9.01 20.22
C THR A 378 -6.89 7.76 20.99
N GLU A 379 -8.15 7.62 21.30
CA GLU A 379 -8.70 6.42 21.94
C GLU A 379 -8.44 5.18 21.10
N ALA A 380 -8.51 5.28 19.78
CA ALA A 380 -8.17 4.21 18.85
C ALA A 380 -6.68 3.81 18.93
N GLY A 381 -5.77 4.77 19.08
CA GLY A 381 -4.34 4.50 19.28
C GLY A 381 -4.06 3.82 20.62
N ARG A 382 -4.74 4.27 21.70
CA ARG A 382 -4.65 3.62 23.02
C ARG A 382 -5.19 2.19 23.01
N LEU A 383 -6.32 1.98 22.33
CA LEU A 383 -6.93 0.66 22.19
C LEU A 383 -6.10 -0.28 21.34
N ALA A 384 -5.55 0.19 20.22
CA ALA A 384 -4.64 -0.59 19.39
C ALA A 384 -3.37 -0.97 20.17
N ASP A 385 -2.82 -0.07 20.97
CA ASP A 385 -1.68 -0.28 21.85
C ASP A 385 -2.01 -1.25 23.01
N GLU A 386 -3.20 -1.16 23.54
CA GLU A 386 -3.65 -2.02 24.63
C GLU A 386 -3.99 -3.43 24.14
N CYS A 387 -4.62 -3.56 22.99
CA CYS A 387 -4.81 -4.83 22.30
C CYS A 387 -3.47 -5.46 21.90
N ALA A 388 -2.55 -4.68 21.35
CA ALA A 388 -1.22 -5.14 20.98
C ALA A 388 -0.41 -5.57 22.20
N ARG A 389 -0.53 -4.87 23.33
CA ARG A 389 0.14 -5.22 24.60
C ARG A 389 -0.46 -6.46 25.24
N SER A 390 -1.79 -6.54 25.34
CA SER A 390 -2.48 -7.70 25.91
C SER A 390 -2.30 -8.97 25.08
N ALA A 391 -2.19 -8.81 23.75
CA ALA A 391 -1.95 -9.88 22.81
C ALA A 391 -0.46 -10.30 22.68
N GLY A 392 0.48 -9.55 23.28
CA GLY A 392 1.90 -9.80 23.12
C GLY A 392 2.44 -9.52 21.71
N TRP A 393 1.80 -8.60 20.97
CA TRP A 393 2.15 -8.27 19.58
C TRP A 393 3.33 -7.31 19.43
N MET A 394 3.70 -6.63 20.51
CA MET A 394 4.78 -5.67 20.49
C MET A 394 6.10 -6.34 20.81
N ASP A 395 7.10 -6.03 20.00
CA ASP A 395 8.48 -6.35 20.34
C ASP A 395 8.94 -5.45 21.50
N ARG A 396 9.90 -5.90 22.30
CA ARG A 396 10.44 -5.18 23.46
C ARG A 396 11.95 -5.16 23.38
N GLY A 397 12.57 -4.13 23.91
CA GLY A 397 14.04 -4.05 23.94
C GLY A 397 14.56 -3.05 24.95
N HIS A 398 15.84 -3.13 25.22
CA HIS A 398 16.59 -2.25 26.11
C HIS A 398 17.84 -1.77 25.40
N ASN A 399 18.12 -0.47 25.52
CA ASN A 399 19.25 0.20 24.83
C ASN A 399 19.29 -0.17 23.34
N VAL A 400 18.16 0.02 22.66
CA VAL A 400 18.04 -0.34 21.25
C VAL A 400 18.53 0.82 20.39
N GLU A 401 19.61 0.60 19.66
CA GLU A 401 20.08 1.51 18.63
C GLU A 401 19.25 1.32 17.35
N ILE A 402 18.71 2.39 16.79
CA ILE A 402 17.88 2.36 15.61
C ILE A 402 18.43 3.33 14.57
N ALA A 403 18.57 2.81 13.32
CA ALA A 403 18.83 3.63 12.16
C ALA A 403 17.80 3.33 11.06
N PHE A 404 17.24 4.38 10.46
CA PHE A 404 16.28 4.29 9.35
C PHE A 404 15.13 3.29 9.60
N GLY A 405 14.62 3.26 10.83
CA GLY A 405 13.55 2.36 11.23
C GLY A 405 13.97 0.90 11.40
N LYS A 406 15.25 0.62 11.49
CA LYS A 406 15.82 -0.72 11.73
C LYS A 406 16.65 -0.77 13.01
N VAL A 407 16.60 -1.92 13.68
CA VAL A 407 17.38 -2.20 14.89
C VAL A 407 18.82 -2.54 14.47
N MET A 408 19.77 -1.72 14.87
CA MET A 408 21.20 -1.94 14.61
C MET A 408 21.83 -2.81 15.69
N SER A 409 21.52 -2.49 16.94
CA SER A 409 21.97 -3.22 18.11
C SER A 409 20.99 -3.09 19.29
N ALA A 410 21.11 -3.95 20.27
CA ALA A 410 20.37 -3.89 21.54
C ALA A 410 21.11 -4.68 22.63
N ASP A 411 21.05 -4.19 23.87
CA ASP A 411 21.49 -5.00 25.02
C ASP A 411 20.69 -6.29 25.12
N TRP A 412 19.38 -6.15 24.92
CA TRP A 412 18.49 -7.28 24.66
C TRP A 412 17.29 -6.83 23.85
N ILE A 413 16.74 -7.75 23.08
CA ILE A 413 15.48 -7.57 22.35
C ILE A 413 14.66 -8.86 22.38
N GLU A 414 13.37 -8.70 22.57
CA GLU A 414 12.38 -9.77 22.49
C GLU A 414 11.47 -9.47 21.30
N CYS A 415 11.49 -10.34 20.30
CA CYS A 415 10.74 -10.13 19.07
C CYS A 415 10.05 -11.41 18.57
N HIS A 416 9.11 -11.24 17.67
CA HIS A 416 8.33 -12.30 17.06
C HIS A 416 8.87 -12.65 15.69
N VAL A 417 9.13 -13.92 15.43
CA VAL A 417 9.77 -14.39 14.20
C VAL A 417 9.12 -15.66 13.67
N THR A 418 9.16 -15.81 12.33
CA THR A 418 9.02 -17.12 11.68
C THR A 418 10.38 -17.78 11.54
N GLU A 419 10.43 -19.04 11.12
CA GLU A 419 11.70 -19.74 10.79
C GLU A 419 12.51 -18.97 9.77
N ILE A 420 11.85 -18.42 8.73
CA ILE A 420 12.54 -17.67 7.67
C ILE A 420 13.14 -16.39 8.23
N GLU A 421 12.40 -15.66 9.06
CA GLU A 421 12.90 -14.44 9.69
C GLU A 421 14.05 -14.75 10.67
N LEU A 422 13.94 -15.82 11.46
CA LEU A 422 14.97 -16.24 12.38
C LEU A 422 16.29 -16.57 11.65
N TRP A 423 16.19 -17.36 10.57
CA TRP A 423 17.36 -17.66 9.74
C TRP A 423 17.93 -16.39 9.09
N THR A 424 17.08 -15.52 8.56
CA THR A 424 17.49 -14.23 7.98
C THR A 424 18.22 -13.38 9.03
N MET A 425 17.70 -13.31 10.26
CA MET A 425 18.37 -12.62 11.35
C MET A 425 19.71 -13.26 11.68
N ALA A 426 19.83 -14.57 11.65
CA ALA A 426 21.09 -15.28 11.90
C ALA A 426 22.17 -15.00 10.84
N GLN A 427 21.79 -14.60 9.62
CA GLN A 427 22.75 -14.11 8.61
C GLN A 427 23.20 -12.67 8.89
N VAL A 428 22.29 -11.85 9.38
CA VAL A 428 22.49 -10.38 9.54
C VAL A 428 23.08 -10.01 10.88
N TYR A 429 22.68 -10.71 11.93
CA TYR A 429 23.06 -10.41 13.32
C TYR A 429 23.85 -11.54 13.96
N GLU A 430 24.56 -11.19 15.02
CA GLU A 430 25.07 -12.08 16.04
C GLU A 430 24.51 -11.67 17.41
N TRP A 431 24.44 -12.60 18.33
CA TRP A 431 23.93 -12.41 19.69
C TRP A 431 24.71 -13.27 20.68
N ASP A 432 24.68 -12.88 21.95
CA ASP A 432 25.37 -13.60 23.00
C ASP A 432 24.54 -14.78 23.52
N ALA A 433 23.21 -14.61 23.57
CA ALA A 433 22.27 -15.67 23.94
C ALA A 433 20.94 -15.52 23.18
N MET A 434 20.27 -16.67 22.98
CA MET A 434 18.94 -16.77 22.39
C MET A 434 18.06 -17.64 23.28
N GLU A 435 16.95 -17.08 23.76
CA GLU A 435 15.98 -17.76 24.61
C GLU A 435 14.58 -17.71 24.01
N VAL A 436 13.97 -18.85 23.81
CA VAL A 436 12.59 -18.93 23.31
C VAL A 436 11.62 -18.72 24.46
N VAL A 437 10.77 -17.70 24.36
CA VAL A 437 9.77 -17.36 25.37
C VAL A 437 8.49 -18.19 25.20
N CYS A 438 8.00 -18.29 23.97
CA CYS A 438 6.85 -19.12 23.59
C CYS A 438 6.80 -19.29 22.07
N GLY A 439 5.98 -20.23 21.61
CA GLY A 439 5.78 -20.39 20.18
C GLY A 439 5.02 -21.64 19.77
N GLU A 440 4.92 -21.78 18.46
CA GLU A 440 4.33 -22.91 17.76
C GLU A 440 5.36 -23.53 16.82
N LEU A 441 5.27 -24.84 16.64
CA LEU A 441 6.16 -25.65 15.80
C LEU A 441 5.34 -26.48 14.81
N ALA A 442 5.74 -26.49 13.54
CA ALA A 442 5.26 -27.46 12.56
C ALA A 442 6.44 -28.22 11.93
N GLN A 443 6.25 -29.51 11.70
CA GLN A 443 7.22 -30.39 11.02
C GLN A 443 6.69 -30.93 9.70
N ARG A 444 5.45 -30.58 9.37
CA ARG A 444 4.81 -31.02 8.13
C ARG A 444 4.76 -29.87 7.14
N TRP A 445 5.19 -30.16 5.93
CA TRP A 445 5.18 -29.25 4.80
C TRP A 445 4.29 -29.77 3.69
N VAL A 446 3.60 -28.89 3.02
CA VAL A 446 2.75 -29.20 1.87
C VAL A 446 3.06 -28.24 0.73
N ARG A 447 2.73 -28.67 -0.47
CA ARG A 447 2.85 -27.78 -1.65
C ARG A 447 1.90 -26.58 -1.54
N PRO A 448 2.24 -25.45 -2.16
CA PRO A 448 1.34 -24.31 -2.27
C PRO A 448 -0.04 -24.70 -2.81
N PRO A 449 -1.12 -24.06 -2.38
CA PRO A 449 -2.47 -24.40 -2.81
C PRO A 449 -2.71 -24.02 -4.28
N ASP A 450 -3.20 -24.98 -5.09
CA ASP A 450 -3.45 -24.78 -6.52
C ASP A 450 -4.36 -23.60 -6.83
N TYR A 451 -5.30 -23.30 -5.95
CA TYR A 451 -6.20 -22.17 -6.10
C TYR A 451 -5.46 -20.82 -6.18
N VAL A 452 -4.37 -20.67 -5.43
CA VAL A 452 -3.56 -19.44 -5.42
C VAL A 452 -2.49 -19.49 -6.51
N THR A 453 -1.83 -20.61 -6.68
CA THR A 453 -0.75 -20.76 -7.66
C THR A 453 -1.25 -20.59 -9.09
N LEU A 454 -2.39 -21.20 -9.45
CA LEU A 454 -2.97 -21.04 -10.78
C LEU A 454 -3.41 -19.60 -11.06
N GLN A 455 -4.01 -18.92 -10.08
CA GLN A 455 -4.34 -17.49 -10.22
C GLN A 455 -3.09 -16.67 -10.50
N SER A 456 -2.03 -16.92 -9.73
CA SER A 456 -0.75 -16.23 -9.89
C SER A 456 -0.16 -16.46 -11.28
N HIS A 457 -0.22 -17.69 -11.81
CA HIS A 457 0.29 -18.01 -13.14
C HIS A 457 -0.51 -17.37 -14.28
N ILE A 458 -1.83 -17.37 -14.19
CA ILE A 458 -2.69 -16.73 -15.19
C ILE A 458 -2.36 -15.25 -15.29
N LEU A 459 -2.33 -14.56 -14.15
CA LEU A 459 -2.02 -13.12 -14.11
C LEU A 459 -0.57 -12.83 -14.52
N PHE A 460 0.37 -13.72 -14.19
CA PHE A 460 1.75 -13.60 -14.66
C PHE A 460 1.84 -13.72 -16.18
N ALA A 461 1.18 -14.73 -16.77
CA ALA A 461 1.13 -14.92 -18.21
C ALA A 461 0.50 -13.72 -18.94
N GLN A 462 -0.60 -13.20 -18.40
CA GLN A 462 -1.22 -11.97 -18.92
C GLN A 462 -0.28 -10.77 -18.82
N LYS A 463 0.38 -10.59 -17.66
CA LYS A 463 1.36 -9.52 -17.44
C LYS A 463 2.49 -9.56 -18.46
N GLN A 464 3.07 -10.73 -18.71
CA GLN A 464 4.16 -10.90 -19.67
C GLN A 464 3.71 -10.64 -21.11
N ALA A 465 2.59 -11.23 -21.51
CA ALA A 465 2.02 -11.01 -22.83
C ALA A 465 1.71 -9.53 -23.08
N LEU A 466 1.06 -8.86 -22.13
CA LEU A 466 0.69 -7.45 -22.25
C LEU A 466 1.92 -6.53 -22.27
N LYS A 467 2.99 -6.86 -21.53
CA LYS A 467 4.22 -6.06 -21.55
C LYS A 467 4.75 -5.92 -22.98
N HIS A 468 4.80 -7.01 -23.75
CA HIS A 468 5.25 -6.97 -25.13
C HIS A 468 4.25 -6.24 -26.07
N ILE A 469 2.95 -6.45 -25.84
CA ILE A 469 1.91 -5.81 -26.66
C ILE A 469 1.93 -4.28 -26.44
N VAL A 470 1.95 -3.81 -25.20
CA VAL A 470 1.96 -2.36 -24.87
C VAL A 470 3.15 -1.65 -25.51
N HIS A 471 4.31 -2.30 -25.59
CA HIS A 471 5.48 -1.69 -26.23
C HIS A 471 5.44 -1.74 -27.76
N GLY A 472 4.78 -2.75 -28.36
CA GLY A 472 4.76 -2.96 -29.80
C GLY A 472 3.51 -2.47 -30.54
N TYR A 473 2.41 -2.21 -29.83
CA TYR A 473 1.15 -1.80 -30.42
C TYR A 473 1.12 -0.30 -30.76
N ARG A 474 0.46 0.02 -31.89
CA ARG A 474 0.14 1.39 -32.30
C ARG A 474 -1.36 1.48 -32.56
N GLU A 475 -2.04 2.41 -31.92
CA GLU A 475 -3.47 2.66 -32.12
C GLU A 475 -3.73 3.04 -33.59
N GLY A 476 -4.76 2.45 -34.17
CA GLY A 476 -5.07 2.58 -35.61
C GLY A 476 -4.40 1.53 -36.51
N GLU A 477 -3.47 0.71 -35.98
CA GLU A 477 -2.78 -0.32 -36.74
C GLU A 477 -3.07 -1.72 -36.19
N PRO A 478 -3.47 -2.71 -37.02
CA PRO A 478 -3.63 -4.10 -36.57
C PRO A 478 -2.36 -4.65 -35.94
N TYR A 479 -2.47 -5.20 -34.74
CA TYR A 479 -1.33 -5.83 -34.07
C TYR A 479 -0.97 -7.16 -34.72
N ALA A 480 0.20 -7.22 -35.34
CA ALA A 480 0.68 -8.41 -36.06
C ALA A 480 1.40 -9.43 -35.16
N GLY A 481 1.72 -9.09 -33.91
CA GLY A 481 2.42 -9.98 -32.99
C GLY A 481 1.52 -11.07 -32.39
N PRO A 482 2.12 -12.04 -31.67
CA PRO A 482 1.35 -13.09 -31.00
C PRO A 482 0.52 -12.52 -29.85
N ILE A 483 -0.75 -12.94 -29.77
CA ILE A 483 -1.65 -12.62 -28.67
C ILE A 483 -1.91 -13.91 -27.88
N ALA A 484 -1.49 -13.92 -26.61
CA ALA A 484 -1.67 -15.09 -25.76
C ALA A 484 -3.15 -15.36 -25.47
N SER A 485 -3.53 -16.62 -25.34
CA SER A 485 -4.90 -17.07 -25.02
C SER A 485 -5.41 -16.58 -23.66
N THR A 486 -4.52 -16.12 -22.80
CA THR A 486 -4.85 -15.49 -21.51
C THR A 486 -5.38 -14.06 -21.63
N ILE A 487 -5.19 -13.42 -22.78
CA ILE A 487 -5.77 -12.09 -23.05
C ILE A 487 -7.25 -12.27 -23.36
N PRO A 488 -8.15 -11.48 -22.74
CA PRO A 488 -9.58 -11.55 -23.03
C PRO A 488 -9.88 -11.40 -24.51
N ALA A 489 -10.84 -12.21 -25.02
CA ALA A 489 -11.12 -12.29 -26.44
C ALA A 489 -11.47 -10.94 -27.08
N HIS A 490 -12.25 -10.10 -26.40
CA HIS A 490 -12.62 -8.78 -26.90
C HIS A 490 -11.38 -7.87 -27.09
N ILE A 491 -10.46 -7.86 -26.12
CA ILE A 491 -9.19 -7.08 -26.23
C ILE A 491 -8.33 -7.65 -27.38
N ALA A 492 -8.27 -8.99 -27.51
CA ALA A 492 -7.53 -9.63 -28.58
C ALA A 492 -8.09 -9.27 -29.97
N ASP A 493 -9.41 -9.20 -30.11
CA ASP A 493 -10.09 -8.84 -31.37
C ASP A 493 -9.89 -7.37 -31.71
N GLU A 494 -9.96 -6.47 -30.73
CA GLU A 494 -9.67 -5.04 -30.91
C GLU A 494 -8.19 -4.80 -31.29
N LEU A 495 -7.25 -5.52 -30.69
CA LEU A 495 -5.83 -5.44 -31.06
C LEU A 495 -5.61 -5.90 -32.51
N ARG A 496 -6.26 -7.00 -32.95
CA ARG A 496 -6.19 -7.47 -34.33
C ARG A 496 -6.83 -6.51 -35.33
N ALA A 497 -7.90 -5.82 -34.89
CA ALA A 497 -8.57 -4.80 -35.71
C ALA A 497 -7.83 -3.44 -35.72
N GLY A 498 -6.90 -3.21 -34.78
CA GLY A 498 -6.26 -1.91 -34.58
C GLY A 498 -7.16 -0.86 -33.90
N THR A 499 -8.26 -1.30 -33.29
CA THR A 499 -9.25 -0.42 -32.66
C THR A 499 -9.09 -0.28 -31.15
N CYS A 500 -8.19 -1.06 -30.54
CA CYS A 500 -7.91 -0.96 -29.11
C CYS A 500 -7.27 0.40 -28.79
N SER A 501 -7.80 1.10 -27.80
CA SER A 501 -7.17 2.34 -27.34
C SER A 501 -5.81 2.04 -26.68
N ALA A 502 -4.76 2.76 -27.08
CA ALA A 502 -3.44 2.62 -26.48
C ALA A 502 -3.47 2.98 -24.98
N GLN A 503 -4.27 3.95 -24.59
CA GLN A 503 -4.46 4.33 -23.19
C GLN A 503 -5.18 3.24 -22.40
N PHE A 504 -6.25 2.66 -22.92
CA PHE A 504 -6.94 1.53 -22.29
C PHE A 504 -5.98 0.36 -22.08
N LEU A 505 -5.21 0.01 -23.10
CA LEU A 505 -4.24 -1.11 -23.04
C LEU A 505 -3.17 -0.88 -21.97
N ALA A 506 -2.62 0.33 -21.89
CA ALA A 506 -1.65 0.70 -20.86
C ALA A 506 -2.26 0.65 -19.45
N SER A 507 -3.48 1.12 -19.29
CA SER A 507 -4.22 1.06 -18.04
C SER A 507 -4.58 -0.38 -17.66
N TYR A 508 -5.01 -1.19 -18.60
CA TYR A 508 -5.30 -2.62 -18.39
C TYR A 508 -4.05 -3.37 -17.92
N TYR A 509 -2.90 -3.11 -18.53
CA TYR A 509 -1.62 -3.69 -18.07
C TYR A 509 -1.24 -3.22 -16.67
N ASN A 510 -1.20 -1.92 -16.42
CA ASN A 510 -0.63 -1.37 -15.18
C ASN A 510 -1.58 -1.47 -13.99
N SER A 511 -2.83 -1.03 -14.14
CA SER A 511 -3.78 -0.94 -13.03
C SER A 511 -4.53 -2.24 -12.79
N THR A 512 -4.98 -2.91 -13.86
CA THR A 512 -5.76 -4.14 -13.71
C THR A 512 -4.84 -5.34 -13.52
N VAL A 513 -4.10 -5.76 -14.54
CA VAL A 513 -3.37 -7.03 -14.50
C VAL A 513 -2.20 -7.01 -13.51
N LYS A 514 -1.32 -6.00 -13.60
CA LYS A 514 -0.19 -5.85 -12.67
C LYS A 514 -0.68 -5.57 -11.24
N GLY A 515 -1.73 -4.75 -11.09
CA GLY A 515 -2.34 -4.46 -9.81
C GLY A 515 -2.97 -5.69 -9.14
N MET A 516 -3.71 -6.51 -9.88
CA MET A 516 -4.27 -7.77 -9.38
C MET A 516 -3.18 -8.79 -9.06
N PHE A 517 -2.18 -8.93 -9.93
CA PHE A 517 -1.04 -9.83 -9.73
C PHE A 517 -0.31 -9.50 -8.41
N ASN A 518 0.01 -8.24 -8.19
CA ASN A 518 0.65 -7.80 -6.94
C ASN A 518 -0.27 -7.93 -5.71
N GLY A 519 -1.59 -7.94 -5.91
CA GLY A 519 -2.57 -8.10 -4.83
C GLY A 519 -2.70 -9.53 -4.29
N ILE A 520 -2.24 -10.55 -5.02
CA ILE A 520 -2.48 -11.96 -4.67
C ILE A 520 -1.90 -12.33 -3.30
N TYR A 521 -0.65 -11.97 -3.03
CA TYR A 521 -0.02 -12.25 -1.74
C TYR A 521 -0.69 -11.48 -0.59
N GLY A 522 -1.10 -10.24 -0.85
CA GLY A 522 -1.81 -9.40 0.13
C GLY A 522 -3.13 -10.02 0.57
N VAL A 523 -3.83 -10.70 -0.34
CA VAL A 523 -5.03 -11.48 0.01
C VAL A 523 -4.72 -12.55 1.05
N GLN A 524 -3.59 -13.26 0.92
CA GLN A 524 -3.20 -14.33 1.84
C GLN A 524 -2.73 -13.81 3.22
N ALA A 525 -2.14 -12.62 3.26
CA ALA A 525 -1.63 -12.00 4.48
C ALA A 525 -2.64 -11.04 5.16
N GLN A 526 -3.87 -10.98 4.66
CA GLN A 526 -4.89 -10.06 5.17
C GLN A 526 -5.32 -10.41 6.59
N ASN A 527 -5.47 -9.37 7.42
CA ASN A 527 -6.15 -9.52 8.70
C ASN A 527 -7.65 -9.68 8.46
N MET A 528 -8.18 -10.85 8.81
CA MET A 528 -9.61 -11.15 8.71
C MET A 528 -10.39 -10.71 9.96
N LEU A 529 -9.71 -10.58 11.09
CA LEU A 529 -10.32 -10.05 12.31
C LEU A 529 -10.11 -8.56 12.37
N LYS A 530 -11.18 -7.83 12.17
CA LYS A 530 -11.24 -6.38 12.33
C LYS A 530 -12.34 -6.09 13.34
N PRO A 531 -12.12 -5.17 14.27
CA PRO A 531 -13.22 -4.71 15.13
C PRO A 531 -14.29 -4.07 14.25
N GLU A 532 -15.53 -4.20 14.66
CA GLU A 532 -16.65 -3.49 14.06
C GLU A 532 -16.67 -2.05 14.58
N TYR A 533 -17.28 -1.15 13.81
CA TYR A 533 -17.40 0.25 14.16
C TYR A 533 -18.88 0.59 14.27
N LEU A 534 -19.21 1.37 15.29
CA LEU A 534 -20.55 1.92 15.52
C LEU A 534 -20.55 3.38 15.09
N VAL A 535 -21.59 3.79 14.41
CA VAL A 535 -21.84 5.23 14.14
C VAL A 535 -22.60 5.77 15.35
N MET A 536 -22.01 6.74 16.01
CA MET A 536 -22.60 7.41 17.17
C MET A 536 -23.64 8.46 16.71
N THR A 537 -24.52 8.86 17.59
CA THR A 537 -25.57 9.85 17.31
C THR A 537 -25.05 11.22 16.89
N ASP A 538 -23.79 11.53 17.20
CA ASP A 538 -23.10 12.73 16.76
C ASP A 538 -22.35 12.53 15.41
N GLY A 539 -22.56 11.42 14.73
CA GLY A 539 -21.93 11.09 13.46
C GLY A 539 -20.49 10.58 13.57
N THR A 540 -19.94 10.46 14.78
CA THR A 540 -18.58 9.92 14.97
C THR A 540 -18.58 8.40 14.90
N LEU A 541 -17.40 7.81 14.61
CA LEU A 541 -17.20 6.37 14.60
C LEU A 541 -16.48 5.92 15.86
N ALA A 542 -17.07 5.02 16.59
CA ALA A 542 -16.48 4.36 17.74
C ALA A 542 -16.26 2.87 17.49
N VAL A 543 -15.19 2.32 18.04
CA VAL A 543 -14.94 0.87 17.97
C VAL A 543 -15.95 0.15 18.83
N ASP A 544 -16.64 -0.84 18.27
CA ASP A 544 -17.41 -1.79 19.08
C ASP A 544 -16.46 -2.69 19.87
N GLN A 545 -16.35 -2.40 21.15
CA GLN A 545 -15.44 -3.12 22.06
C GLN A 545 -15.76 -4.61 22.18
N ALA A 546 -17.00 -5.02 21.97
CA ALA A 546 -17.40 -6.43 22.02
C ALA A 546 -16.80 -7.23 20.86
N THR A 547 -16.51 -6.59 19.75
CA THR A 547 -15.94 -7.22 18.54
C THR A 547 -14.40 -7.17 18.49
N VAL A 548 -13.76 -6.45 19.41
CA VAL A 548 -12.29 -6.45 19.54
C VAL A 548 -11.83 -7.84 19.97
N PRO A 549 -10.97 -8.52 19.19
CA PRO A 549 -10.54 -9.86 19.54
C PRO A 549 -9.80 -9.92 20.87
N THR A 550 -10.26 -10.77 21.77
CA THR A 550 -9.67 -11.04 23.08
C THR A 550 -9.64 -12.56 23.31
N ALA A 551 -9.01 -12.97 24.40
CA ALA A 551 -9.06 -14.38 24.81
C ALA A 551 -10.50 -14.83 25.18
N ASP A 552 -11.28 -13.91 25.75
CA ASP A 552 -12.61 -14.21 26.28
C ASP A 552 -13.68 -14.33 25.18
N ASN A 553 -13.60 -13.50 24.12
CA ASN A 553 -14.58 -13.53 23.02
C ASN A 553 -14.09 -14.28 21.77
N TRP A 554 -12.95 -15.00 21.88
CA TRP A 554 -12.31 -15.64 20.72
C TRP A 554 -13.25 -16.55 19.92
N GLU A 555 -14.04 -17.37 20.57
CA GLU A 555 -14.94 -18.32 19.90
C GLU A 555 -16.00 -17.60 19.05
N GLU A 556 -16.47 -16.44 19.51
CA GLU A 556 -17.48 -15.63 18.83
C GLU A 556 -16.89 -14.92 17.60
N VAL A 557 -15.73 -14.27 17.77
CA VAL A 557 -15.14 -13.41 16.72
C VAL A 557 -14.30 -14.19 15.70
N SER A 558 -13.83 -15.38 16.02
CA SER A 558 -12.83 -16.11 15.21
C SER A 558 -13.38 -16.78 13.94
N GLY A 559 -14.70 -16.71 13.67
CA GLY A 559 -15.33 -17.37 12.51
C GLY A 559 -14.73 -17.01 11.15
N GLU A 560 -14.23 -15.80 10.99
CA GLU A 560 -13.66 -15.29 9.74
C GLU A 560 -12.19 -15.69 9.49
N VAL A 561 -11.46 -16.10 10.54
CA VAL A 561 -10.00 -16.34 10.47
C VAL A 561 -9.64 -17.50 9.55
N GLY A 562 -10.53 -18.50 9.44
CA GLY A 562 -10.34 -19.66 8.57
C GLY A 562 -10.52 -19.37 7.07
N LYS A 563 -10.84 -18.13 6.66
CA LYS A 563 -11.08 -17.78 5.25
C LYS A 563 -9.81 -17.56 4.44
N VAL A 564 -8.67 -17.32 5.10
CA VAL A 564 -7.36 -17.14 4.46
C VAL A 564 -6.30 -18.01 5.15
N TRP A 565 -5.35 -18.47 4.36
CA TRP A 565 -4.22 -19.24 4.88
C TRP A 565 -3.09 -18.28 5.28
N TYR A 566 -3.25 -17.62 6.41
CA TYR A 566 -2.39 -16.54 6.88
C TYR A 566 -0.90 -16.92 7.01
N THR A 567 -0.61 -18.13 7.51
CA THR A 567 0.77 -18.62 7.64
C THR A 567 1.47 -18.78 6.29
N TYR A 568 0.71 -19.05 5.22
CA TYR A 568 1.25 -19.04 3.86
C TYR A 568 1.62 -17.62 3.41
N GLY A 569 0.71 -16.65 3.58
CA GLY A 569 0.99 -15.25 3.23
C GLY A 569 2.21 -14.68 3.95
N THR A 570 2.38 -15.02 5.22
CA THR A 570 3.55 -14.60 6.02
C THR A 570 4.87 -15.12 5.43
N ARG A 571 4.88 -16.38 4.95
CA ARG A 571 6.10 -17.00 4.37
C ARG A 571 6.43 -16.49 2.97
N ILE A 572 5.43 -16.09 2.18
CA ILE A 572 5.68 -15.43 0.89
C ILE A 572 6.53 -14.16 1.09
N VAL A 573 6.14 -13.31 2.02
CA VAL A 573 6.89 -12.07 2.30
C VAL A 573 8.21 -12.36 3.01
N GLY A 574 8.24 -13.33 3.94
CA GLY A 574 9.48 -13.78 4.58
C GLY A 574 10.51 -14.27 3.55
N GLY A 575 10.05 -15.06 2.58
CA GLY A 575 10.91 -15.55 1.48
C GLY A 575 11.53 -14.40 0.66
N SER A 576 10.77 -13.36 0.33
CA SER A 576 11.33 -12.20 -0.38
C SER A 576 12.41 -11.49 0.41
N ARG A 577 12.29 -11.39 1.72
CA ARG A 577 13.33 -10.84 2.62
C ARG A 577 14.58 -11.72 2.64
N MET A 578 14.40 -13.03 2.75
CA MET A 578 15.47 -14.02 2.68
C MET A 578 16.25 -13.92 1.37
N HIS A 579 15.55 -13.76 0.24
CA HIS A 579 16.15 -13.63 -1.09
C HIS A 579 17.12 -12.45 -1.18
N LEU A 580 16.69 -11.27 -0.71
CA LEU A 580 17.54 -10.08 -0.71
C LEU A 580 18.76 -10.25 0.20
N VAL A 581 18.60 -10.88 1.37
CA VAL A 581 19.72 -11.14 2.29
C VAL A 581 20.73 -12.11 1.67
N ILE A 582 20.26 -13.19 1.02
CA ILE A 582 21.13 -14.13 0.30
C ILE A 582 21.90 -13.39 -0.82
N ALA A 583 21.20 -12.58 -1.61
CA ALA A 583 21.83 -11.81 -2.68
C ALA A 583 22.92 -10.87 -2.15
N LEU A 584 22.67 -10.18 -1.02
CA LEU A 584 23.69 -9.31 -0.39
C LEU A 584 24.91 -10.09 0.07
N VAL A 585 24.74 -11.29 0.63
CA VAL A 585 25.86 -12.14 1.05
C VAL A 585 26.68 -12.59 -0.16
N LEU A 586 26.03 -13.12 -1.19
CA LEU A 586 26.70 -13.61 -2.40
C LEU A 586 27.45 -12.48 -3.14
N LEU A 587 26.83 -11.33 -3.29
CA LEU A 587 27.45 -10.15 -3.90
C LEU A 587 28.66 -9.67 -3.10
N TYR A 588 28.57 -9.68 -1.77
CA TYR A 588 29.69 -9.28 -0.92
C TYR A 588 30.89 -10.24 -1.02
N GLU A 589 30.61 -11.55 -1.06
CA GLU A 589 31.66 -12.57 -1.16
C GLU A 589 32.37 -12.54 -2.53
N ALA A 590 31.59 -12.40 -3.60
CA ALA A 590 32.14 -12.40 -4.97
C ALA A 590 32.73 -11.04 -5.38
N CYS A 591 32.16 -9.94 -4.90
CA CYS A 591 32.47 -8.58 -5.32
C CYS A 591 32.76 -7.68 -4.10
N PRO A 592 33.85 -7.88 -3.35
CA PRO A 592 34.07 -7.21 -2.07
C PRO A 592 34.27 -5.68 -2.16
N THR A 593 34.53 -5.14 -3.36
CA THR A 593 34.64 -3.69 -3.60
C THR A 593 33.29 -3.02 -3.86
N ALA A 594 32.26 -3.79 -4.19
CA ALA A 594 30.90 -3.28 -4.40
C ALA A 594 30.29 -2.86 -3.06
N VAL A 595 29.45 -1.82 -3.12
CA VAL A 595 28.83 -1.19 -1.95
C VAL A 595 27.33 -1.24 -2.09
N ALA A 596 26.63 -1.96 -1.22
CA ALA A 596 25.18 -1.90 -1.17
C ALA A 596 24.75 -0.57 -0.55
N VAL A 597 23.97 0.22 -1.29
CA VAL A 597 23.50 1.55 -0.88
C VAL A 597 22.12 1.48 -0.25
N GLY A 598 21.21 0.76 -0.87
CA GLY A 598 19.84 0.62 -0.42
C GLY A 598 19.10 -0.49 -1.15
N GLY A 599 17.89 -0.78 -0.68
CA GLY A 599 17.00 -1.77 -1.28
C GLY A 599 15.54 -1.55 -0.92
N ASP A 600 14.66 -1.99 -1.80
CA ASP A 600 13.22 -1.82 -1.62
C ASP A 600 12.46 -3.05 -2.11
N THR A 601 12.07 -3.90 -1.19
CA THR A 601 11.19 -5.07 -1.37
C THR A 601 11.75 -6.15 -2.31
N ASP A 602 12.09 -5.80 -3.53
CA ASP A 602 12.56 -6.67 -4.61
C ASP A 602 13.78 -6.10 -5.36
N SER A 603 14.36 -5.01 -4.87
CA SER A 603 15.50 -4.37 -5.52
C SER A 603 16.68 -4.10 -4.58
N ILE A 604 17.89 -4.06 -5.16
CA ILE A 604 19.14 -3.68 -4.49
C ILE A 604 19.85 -2.63 -5.36
N LYS A 605 20.40 -1.60 -4.73
CA LYS A 605 21.28 -0.62 -5.36
C LYS A 605 22.70 -0.85 -4.95
N LEU A 606 23.58 -1.01 -5.94
CA LEU A 606 24.96 -1.39 -5.78
C LEU A 606 25.88 -0.32 -6.39
N ALA A 607 26.58 0.43 -5.56
CA ALA A 607 27.56 1.41 -5.98
C ALA A 607 28.95 0.76 -6.19
N ASN A 608 29.81 1.42 -6.98
CA ASN A 608 31.07 0.86 -7.48
C ASN A 608 30.83 -0.54 -8.05
N ALA A 609 29.75 -0.67 -8.79
CA ALA A 609 29.25 -1.93 -9.25
C ALA A 609 30.26 -2.60 -10.19
N PRO A 610 30.56 -3.90 -10.02
CA PRO A 610 31.34 -4.65 -10.97
C PRO A 610 30.61 -4.75 -12.31
N SER A 611 31.20 -5.37 -13.30
CA SER A 611 30.53 -5.59 -14.59
C SER A 611 29.22 -6.38 -14.40
N ASP A 612 28.28 -6.18 -15.29
CA ASP A 612 26.99 -6.89 -15.28
C ASP A 612 27.20 -8.41 -15.28
N ALA A 613 28.21 -8.90 -16.01
CA ALA A 613 28.55 -10.31 -16.05
C ALA A 613 29.04 -10.84 -14.65
N GLU A 614 29.86 -10.09 -13.95
CA GLU A 614 30.34 -10.45 -12.60
C GLU A 614 29.19 -10.44 -11.58
N ILE A 615 28.27 -9.47 -11.68
CA ILE A 615 27.07 -9.44 -10.83
C ILE A 615 26.21 -10.69 -11.06
N MET A 616 25.94 -11.01 -12.34
CA MET A 616 25.10 -12.15 -12.68
C MET A 616 25.76 -13.49 -12.32
N GLU A 617 27.08 -13.62 -12.46
CA GLU A 617 27.84 -14.78 -12.00
C GLU A 617 27.78 -14.96 -10.48
N ALA A 618 27.91 -13.86 -9.72
CA ALA A 618 27.79 -13.88 -8.27
C ALA A 618 26.42 -14.35 -7.80
N LEU A 619 25.34 -13.98 -8.51
CA LEU A 619 23.97 -14.33 -8.18
C LEU A 619 23.50 -15.67 -8.76
N GLU A 620 24.27 -16.31 -9.64
CA GLU A 620 23.87 -17.58 -10.29
C GLU A 620 23.51 -18.73 -9.32
N PRO A 621 24.15 -18.90 -8.15
CA PRO A 621 23.71 -19.90 -7.17
C PRO A 621 22.26 -19.65 -6.71
N LEU A 622 21.88 -18.40 -6.49
CA LEU A 622 20.53 -18.01 -6.09
C LEU A 622 19.52 -18.17 -7.24
N HIS A 623 19.91 -17.77 -8.44
CA HIS A 623 19.08 -17.94 -9.65
C HIS A 623 18.77 -19.42 -9.91
N ARG A 624 19.77 -20.29 -9.79
CA ARG A 624 19.60 -21.75 -9.93
C ARG A 624 18.66 -22.31 -8.86
N ALA A 625 18.81 -21.84 -7.61
CA ALA A 625 17.94 -22.23 -6.51
C ALA A 625 16.47 -21.82 -6.76
N ALA A 626 16.25 -20.59 -7.26
CA ALA A 626 14.93 -20.10 -7.62
C ALA A 626 14.29 -20.91 -8.75
N ARG A 627 15.03 -21.20 -9.82
CA ARG A 627 14.57 -22.07 -10.93
C ARG A 627 14.15 -23.45 -10.41
N SER A 628 14.99 -24.09 -9.62
CA SER A 628 14.71 -25.43 -9.05
C SER A 628 13.45 -25.45 -8.18
N ALA A 629 13.20 -24.39 -7.42
CA ALA A 629 11.98 -24.28 -6.62
C ALA A 629 10.70 -24.22 -7.47
N LEU A 630 10.77 -23.68 -8.68
CA LEU A 630 9.62 -23.51 -9.58
C LEU A 630 9.35 -24.73 -10.47
N ASP A 631 10.33 -25.59 -10.73
CA ASP A 631 10.22 -26.71 -11.66
C ASP A 631 9.02 -27.63 -11.33
N THR A 632 8.83 -27.97 -10.07
CA THR A 632 7.73 -28.84 -9.63
C THR A 632 6.35 -28.23 -9.83
N THR A 633 6.24 -26.90 -9.74
CA THR A 633 4.97 -26.19 -9.93
C THR A 633 4.70 -25.92 -11.41
N GLY A 634 5.72 -25.63 -12.19
CA GLY A 634 5.63 -25.43 -13.63
C GLY A 634 5.05 -26.62 -14.38
N GLU A 635 5.46 -27.86 -14.04
CA GLU A 635 4.86 -29.08 -14.61
C GLU A 635 3.36 -29.22 -14.31
N ARG A 636 2.96 -28.84 -13.12
CA ARG A 636 1.58 -28.96 -12.66
C ARG A 636 0.66 -27.96 -13.35
N VAL A 637 1.13 -26.73 -13.52
CA VAL A 637 0.41 -25.69 -14.27
C VAL A 637 0.25 -26.09 -15.72
N ARG A 638 1.29 -26.60 -16.37
CA ARG A 638 1.23 -27.11 -17.74
C ARG A 638 0.22 -28.24 -17.93
N ARG A 639 -0.01 -29.07 -16.91
CA ARG A 639 -1.07 -30.10 -16.97
C ARG A 639 -2.48 -29.52 -16.91
N CYS A 640 -2.68 -28.47 -16.12
CA CYS A 640 -3.99 -27.84 -15.96
C CYS A 640 -4.30 -26.86 -17.10
N PHE A 641 -3.29 -26.21 -17.65
CA PHE A 641 -3.38 -25.21 -18.70
C PHE A 641 -2.25 -25.42 -19.72
N PRO A 642 -2.43 -26.40 -20.65
CA PRO A 642 -1.39 -26.70 -21.65
C PRO A 642 -1.00 -25.49 -22.52
N ASP A 643 -1.95 -24.60 -22.74
CA ASP A 643 -1.77 -23.38 -23.55
C ASP A 643 -1.10 -22.22 -22.80
N LEU A 644 -0.89 -22.33 -21.49
CA LEU A 644 -0.09 -21.39 -20.71
C LEU A 644 1.40 -21.64 -21.00
N THR A 645 1.85 -21.15 -22.14
CA THR A 645 3.24 -21.28 -22.59
C THR A 645 4.18 -20.24 -22.01
N CYS A 646 3.72 -19.39 -21.07
CA CYS A 646 4.65 -18.46 -20.45
C CYS A 646 5.64 -19.25 -19.61
N GLY A 647 6.89 -19.20 -20.00
CA GLY A 647 8.00 -19.73 -19.24
C GLY A 647 8.04 -19.05 -17.88
N LEU A 648 8.27 -19.86 -16.85
CA LEU A 648 8.68 -19.34 -15.53
C LEU A 648 10.16 -18.98 -15.55
N ASP A 649 10.75 -18.98 -16.74
CA ASP A 649 12.13 -18.60 -16.97
C ASP A 649 12.34 -17.17 -16.43
N HIS A 650 13.40 -16.99 -15.69
CA HIS A 650 13.77 -15.74 -15.02
C HIS A 650 12.90 -15.29 -13.84
N VAL A 651 11.85 -16.01 -13.45
CA VAL A 651 11.10 -15.68 -12.22
C VAL A 651 11.98 -15.89 -10.98
N GLY A 652 12.12 -14.85 -10.18
CA GLY A 652 13.01 -14.87 -9.01
C GLY A 652 14.48 -14.64 -9.34
N GLU A 653 14.83 -14.35 -10.59
CA GLU A 653 16.18 -13.92 -10.96
C GLU A 653 16.30 -12.40 -10.88
N PHE A 654 17.46 -11.92 -10.49
CA PHE A 654 17.79 -10.52 -10.61
C PHE A 654 18.02 -10.15 -12.06
N ASP A 655 17.55 -8.97 -12.43
CA ASP A 655 17.84 -8.29 -13.69
C ASP A 655 18.46 -6.93 -13.38
N ILE A 656 19.29 -6.43 -14.28
CA ILE A 656 19.87 -5.10 -14.17
C ILE A 656 18.97 -4.13 -14.91
N GLU A 657 18.30 -3.27 -14.13
CA GLU A 657 17.40 -2.28 -14.70
C GLU A 657 18.15 -1.20 -15.48
N SER A 658 17.59 -0.80 -16.62
CA SER A 658 18.06 0.40 -17.31
C SER A 658 17.71 1.66 -16.49
N CYS A 659 18.70 2.48 -16.28
CA CYS A 659 18.60 3.71 -15.51
C CYS A 659 18.45 4.90 -16.44
N ALA A 660 17.22 5.33 -16.77
CA ALA A 660 16.93 6.48 -17.63
C ALA A 660 17.77 6.52 -18.94
N GLY A 661 17.80 5.38 -19.64
CA GLY A 661 18.52 5.24 -20.92
C GLY A 661 19.94 4.72 -20.83
N GLY A 662 20.53 4.64 -19.63
CA GLY A 662 21.82 4.01 -19.35
C GLY A 662 21.68 2.72 -18.57
N ALA A 663 22.76 1.94 -18.45
CA ALA A 663 22.78 0.72 -17.63
C ALA A 663 22.95 1.06 -16.13
N ARG A 664 23.39 2.26 -15.79
CA ARG A 664 23.77 2.67 -14.44
C ARG A 664 23.47 4.13 -14.16
N TRP A 665 23.36 4.47 -12.88
CA TRP A 665 23.31 5.85 -12.43
C TRP A 665 24.74 6.37 -12.22
N PRO A 666 25.21 7.37 -12.98
CA PRO A 666 26.51 7.99 -12.75
C PRO A 666 26.68 8.56 -11.35
N LEU A 667 25.60 9.17 -10.82
CA LEU A 667 25.53 9.69 -9.45
C LEU A 667 24.23 9.25 -8.80
N HIS A 668 24.33 8.84 -7.55
CA HIS A 668 23.19 8.45 -6.72
C HIS A 668 23.43 8.90 -5.28
N TRP A 669 22.34 9.29 -4.65
CA TRP A 669 22.32 9.71 -3.27
C TRP A 669 21.04 9.21 -2.61
N GLU A 670 21.15 8.60 -1.43
CA GLU A 670 20.02 8.11 -0.67
C GLU A 670 20.16 8.55 0.78
N ALA A 671 19.16 9.27 1.29
CA ALA A 671 19.17 9.73 2.67
C ALA A 671 18.66 8.67 3.64
N TRP A 672 17.50 8.11 3.32
CA TRP A 672 16.83 7.01 4.03
C TRP A 672 15.88 6.28 3.08
N ASN A 673 15.23 5.24 3.58
CA ASN A 673 14.31 4.41 2.79
C ASN A 673 13.34 5.25 1.95
N LYS A 674 13.41 5.11 0.62
CA LYS A 674 12.58 5.83 -0.35
C LYS A 674 12.77 7.35 -0.35
N ALA A 675 13.92 7.86 0.06
CA ALA A 675 14.30 9.26 -0.10
C ALA A 675 15.64 9.32 -0.85
N ARG A 676 15.57 9.40 -2.18
CA ARG A 676 16.75 9.29 -3.05
C ARG A 676 16.69 10.23 -4.25
N LEU A 677 17.86 10.68 -4.67
CA LEU A 677 18.12 11.45 -5.88
C LEU A 677 19.14 10.69 -6.73
N SER A 678 18.88 10.56 -8.00
CA SER A 678 19.79 9.97 -8.97
C SER A 678 19.97 10.92 -10.15
N MET A 679 21.12 10.89 -10.79
CA MET A 679 21.38 11.61 -12.02
C MET A 679 21.66 10.60 -13.13
N ALA A 680 20.99 10.74 -14.27
CA ALA A 680 21.17 9.89 -15.43
C ALA A 680 22.38 10.31 -16.29
N GLU A 681 22.74 9.51 -17.30
CA GLU A 681 23.86 9.80 -18.22
C GLU A 681 23.64 11.08 -19.02
N ASP A 682 22.39 11.42 -19.34
CA ASP A 682 22.03 12.65 -20.04
C ASP A 682 22.02 13.89 -19.12
N GLY A 683 22.34 13.72 -17.84
CA GLY A 683 22.35 14.77 -16.82
C GLY A 683 21.01 15.06 -16.16
N SER A 684 19.93 14.39 -16.56
CA SER A 684 18.61 14.55 -15.93
C SER A 684 18.58 13.98 -14.53
N TYR A 685 17.75 14.59 -13.67
CA TYR A 685 17.57 14.17 -12.28
C TYR A 685 16.34 13.31 -12.11
N HIS A 686 16.42 12.33 -11.24
CA HIS A 686 15.34 11.43 -10.89
C HIS A 686 15.17 11.37 -9.37
N VAL A 687 14.01 11.78 -8.89
CA VAL A 687 13.66 11.80 -7.47
C VAL A 687 12.74 10.65 -7.12
N THR A 688 13.04 9.94 -6.04
CA THR A 688 12.12 9.04 -5.38
C THR A 688 11.98 9.45 -3.93
N CYS A 689 10.80 9.89 -3.55
CA CYS A 689 10.52 10.31 -2.18
C CYS A 689 9.16 9.77 -1.74
N ALA A 690 9.15 9.02 -0.64
CA ALA A 690 7.91 8.51 -0.07
C ALA A 690 7.06 9.69 0.42
N GLY A 691 5.79 9.70 0.01
CA GLY A 691 4.85 10.77 0.36
C GLY A 691 4.74 11.89 -0.68
N LEU A 692 5.65 11.99 -1.64
CA LEU A 692 5.46 12.91 -2.77
C LEU A 692 4.36 12.40 -3.70
N PRO A 693 3.36 13.25 -4.06
CA PRO A 693 2.40 12.89 -5.09
C PRO A 693 3.13 12.69 -6.43
N ARG A 694 2.89 11.56 -7.08
CA ARG A 694 3.43 11.29 -8.42
C ARG A 694 2.32 11.41 -9.45
N PRO A 695 2.63 11.87 -10.68
CA PRO A 695 3.95 12.30 -11.16
C PRO A 695 4.31 13.75 -10.82
N GLU A 696 3.33 14.59 -10.42
CA GLU A 696 3.52 16.04 -10.37
C GLU A 696 4.59 16.47 -9.35
N GLY A 697 4.56 15.93 -8.13
CA GLY A 697 5.51 16.32 -7.09
C GLY A 697 6.97 15.96 -7.42
N ALA A 698 7.20 14.76 -7.95
CA ALA A 698 8.52 14.33 -8.37
C ALA A 698 9.03 15.20 -9.54
N TYR A 699 8.18 15.45 -10.54
CA TYR A 699 8.50 16.27 -11.71
C TYR A 699 8.93 17.69 -11.33
N HIS A 700 8.27 18.33 -10.39
CA HIS A 700 8.63 19.69 -9.96
C HIS A 700 10.00 19.71 -9.26
N ILE A 701 10.29 18.71 -8.45
CA ILE A 701 11.60 18.61 -7.78
C ILE A 701 12.70 18.30 -8.81
N GLU A 702 12.46 17.39 -9.74
CA GLU A 702 13.42 17.07 -10.82
C GLU A 702 13.75 18.32 -11.64
N ARG A 703 12.73 19.07 -12.05
CA ARG A 703 12.92 20.34 -12.77
C ARG A 703 13.67 21.39 -11.94
N TRP A 704 13.38 21.47 -10.64
CA TRP A 704 14.14 22.35 -9.74
C TRP A 704 15.61 21.90 -9.65
N CYS A 705 15.89 20.61 -9.61
CA CYS A 705 17.26 20.08 -9.62
C CYS A 705 18.00 20.51 -10.91
N ASP A 706 17.34 20.40 -12.07
CA ASP A 706 17.89 20.82 -13.36
C ASP A 706 18.21 22.33 -13.35
N ASP A 707 17.32 23.18 -12.82
CA ASP A 707 17.53 24.61 -12.68
C ASP A 707 18.73 24.94 -11.76
N MET A 708 18.88 24.22 -10.65
CA MET A 708 20.01 24.42 -9.74
C MET A 708 21.33 23.99 -10.37
N ALA A 709 21.33 22.90 -11.12
CA ALA A 709 22.49 22.46 -11.89
C ALA A 709 22.88 23.50 -12.95
N ALA A 710 21.89 24.06 -13.68
CA ALA A 710 22.11 25.14 -14.65
C ALA A 710 22.68 26.42 -14.01
N ARG A 711 22.41 26.67 -12.72
CA ARG A 711 23.00 27.74 -11.92
C ARG A 711 24.37 27.40 -11.33
N GLY A 712 24.94 26.24 -11.69
CA GLY A 712 26.28 25.82 -11.29
C GLY A 712 26.36 25.17 -9.92
N ARG A 713 25.23 24.74 -9.34
CA ARG A 713 25.24 23.93 -8.12
C ARG A 713 25.63 22.49 -8.45
N ASP A 714 26.46 21.88 -7.60
CA ASP A 714 26.85 20.50 -7.79
C ASP A 714 25.78 19.51 -7.27
N PHE A 715 25.94 18.24 -7.63
CA PHE A 715 24.99 17.20 -7.26
C PHE A 715 24.87 17.04 -5.72
N ALA A 716 25.96 17.17 -4.96
CA ALA A 716 25.96 17.02 -3.52
C ALA A 716 25.15 18.14 -2.83
N TRP A 717 25.30 19.37 -3.30
CA TRP A 717 24.50 20.51 -2.82
C TRP A 717 23.02 20.32 -3.12
N ILE A 718 22.67 19.93 -4.36
CA ILE A 718 21.29 19.70 -4.77
C ILE A 718 20.66 18.57 -3.93
N ALA A 719 21.37 17.47 -3.72
CA ALA A 719 20.91 16.34 -2.93
C ALA A 719 20.63 16.71 -1.46
N ASN A 720 21.46 17.54 -0.86
CA ASN A 720 21.25 18.05 0.49
C ASN A 720 20.01 18.94 0.58
N ALA A 721 19.77 19.78 -0.44
CA ALA A 721 18.57 20.61 -0.52
C ALA A 721 17.29 19.76 -0.66
N VAL A 722 17.33 18.71 -1.49
CA VAL A 722 16.21 17.75 -1.62
C VAL A 722 15.91 17.05 -0.29
N LEU A 723 16.92 16.70 0.49
CA LEU A 723 16.72 16.15 1.84
C LEU A 723 15.99 17.16 2.74
N GLY A 724 16.40 18.43 2.72
CA GLY A 724 15.74 19.49 3.46
C GLY A 724 14.27 19.62 3.10
N TYR A 725 13.95 19.64 1.82
CA TYR A 725 12.57 19.63 1.34
C TYR A 725 11.76 18.46 1.90
N ASN A 726 12.27 17.23 1.81
CA ASN A 726 11.57 16.06 2.30
C ASN A 726 11.38 16.09 3.83
N ALA A 727 12.35 16.58 4.58
CA ALA A 727 12.27 16.67 6.04
C ALA A 727 11.29 17.76 6.53
N THR A 728 11.06 18.80 5.72
CA THR A 728 10.26 19.97 6.10
C THR A 728 8.90 20.01 5.43
N MET A 729 8.63 19.15 4.42
CA MET A 729 7.35 19.14 3.73
C MET A 729 6.18 18.86 4.65
N ASP A 730 5.25 19.79 4.67
CA ASP A 730 4.08 19.81 5.54
C ASP A 730 2.76 19.43 4.84
N TYR A 731 2.85 19.05 3.54
CA TYR A 731 1.69 18.83 2.68
C TYR A 731 0.76 17.70 3.13
N SER A 732 1.26 16.77 3.91
CA SER A 732 0.46 15.66 4.41
C SER A 732 -0.38 16.04 5.64
N VAL A 733 -0.02 17.10 6.32
CA VAL A 733 -0.59 17.46 7.63
C VAL A 733 -2.09 17.60 7.54
N CYS A 734 -2.60 18.45 6.68
CA CYS A 734 -4.03 18.67 6.55
C CYS A 734 -4.83 17.42 6.17
N ARG A 735 -4.23 16.50 5.43
CA ARG A 735 -4.87 15.26 4.99
C ARG A 735 -5.07 14.27 6.12
N TYR A 736 -4.10 14.17 7.02
CA TYR A 736 -4.13 13.18 8.10
C TYR A 736 -4.94 13.66 9.29
N LEU A 737 -5.04 14.95 9.44
CA LEU A 737 -5.67 15.57 10.55
C LEU A 737 -7.14 15.33 10.68
N GLN A 738 -7.79 15.28 9.55
CA GLN A 738 -9.20 14.90 9.48
C GLN A 738 -9.41 13.42 9.74
N ARG A 739 -8.42 12.58 9.49
CA ARG A 739 -8.52 11.14 9.70
C ARG A 739 -8.52 10.74 11.16
N ASP A 740 -7.67 11.37 11.96
CA ASP A 740 -7.42 10.92 13.33
C ASP A 740 -8.34 11.53 14.38
N HIS A 741 -9.08 12.60 14.02
CA HIS A 741 -10.05 13.24 14.91
C HIS A 741 -11.29 13.68 14.14
N PRO A 742 -12.16 12.76 13.77
CA PRO A 742 -13.47 13.13 13.30
C PRO A 742 -14.21 13.82 14.45
N ARG A 743 -14.10 15.13 14.56
CA ARG A 743 -14.97 15.90 15.44
C ARG A 743 -16.28 16.10 14.71
N PRO A 744 -17.40 15.94 15.39
CA PRO A 744 -18.70 16.28 14.83
C PRO A 744 -18.70 17.76 14.41
N TRP A 745 -19.39 18.07 13.35
CA TRP A 745 -19.62 19.45 12.95
C TRP A 745 -20.48 20.12 14.01
N GLU A 746 -19.98 21.22 14.60
CA GLU A 746 -20.80 22.01 15.50
C GLU A 746 -21.90 22.68 14.68
N ARG A 747 -23.14 22.62 15.15
CA ARG A 747 -24.32 23.28 14.50
C ARG A 747 -24.37 24.80 14.74
N VAL A 748 -23.30 25.36 15.27
CA VAL A 748 -23.16 26.80 15.47
C VAL A 748 -22.77 27.44 14.14
N ARG A 749 -23.53 28.43 13.71
CA ARG A 749 -23.23 29.20 12.51
C ARG A 749 -22.21 30.29 12.79
N GLU A 750 -21.31 30.50 11.86
CA GLU A 750 -20.30 31.57 11.89
C GLU A 750 -20.42 32.45 10.65
N ALA A 751 -20.31 33.78 10.83
CA ALA A 751 -20.32 34.71 9.70
C ALA A 751 -18.96 34.70 8.99
N VAL A 752 -18.95 34.33 7.71
CA VAL A 752 -17.72 34.32 6.88
C VAL A 752 -17.92 35.24 5.68
N THR A 753 -16.88 36.04 5.40
CA THR A 753 -16.86 36.90 4.21
C THR A 753 -16.10 36.24 3.08
N ASP A 754 -16.73 36.12 1.92
CA ASP A 754 -16.12 35.54 0.73
C ASP A 754 -15.13 36.49 0.04
N TYR A 755 -14.41 36.00 -0.96
CA TYR A 755 -13.41 36.79 -1.71
C TYR A 755 -14.05 37.94 -2.55
N LEU A 756 -15.37 37.96 -2.70
CA LEU A 756 -16.12 39.04 -3.32
C LEU A 756 -16.60 40.10 -2.35
N GLY A 757 -16.41 39.90 -1.04
CA GLY A 757 -16.83 40.80 0.00
C GLY A 757 -18.24 40.52 0.51
N ASN A 758 -18.91 39.43 0.15
CA ASN A 758 -20.23 39.07 0.65
C ASN A 758 -20.08 38.24 1.94
N THR A 759 -20.85 38.60 2.96
CA THR A 759 -20.85 37.89 4.25
C THR A 759 -22.06 36.95 4.29
N CYS A 760 -21.82 35.71 4.61
CA CYS A 760 -22.83 34.66 4.77
C CYS A 760 -22.60 33.90 6.08
N GLU A 761 -23.67 33.48 6.73
CA GLU A 761 -23.58 32.54 7.85
C GLU A 761 -23.39 31.13 7.30
N VAL A 762 -22.27 30.50 7.66
CA VAL A 762 -21.95 29.12 7.32
C VAL A 762 -22.01 28.26 8.56
N ASP A 763 -22.08 26.95 8.36
CA ASP A 763 -21.86 26.00 9.44
C ASP A 763 -20.48 26.23 10.04
N ALA A 764 -20.35 26.17 11.37
CA ALA A 764 -19.10 26.49 12.03
C ALA A 764 -17.91 25.72 11.42
N PRO A 765 -16.86 26.43 10.99
CA PRO A 765 -15.74 25.80 10.34
C PRO A 765 -15.07 24.78 11.28
N ARG A 766 -14.90 23.58 10.78
CA ARG A 766 -14.23 22.53 11.52
C ARG A 766 -12.73 22.72 11.46
N SER A 767 -12.04 22.50 12.58
CA SER A 767 -10.59 22.41 12.58
C SER A 767 -10.14 21.23 11.71
N ILE A 768 -9.38 21.51 10.66
CA ILE A 768 -8.73 20.53 9.81
C ILE A 768 -7.27 20.34 10.21
N ALA A 769 -6.75 21.20 11.04
CA ALA A 769 -5.43 21.10 11.57
C ALA A 769 -5.48 20.45 12.95
N LEU A 770 -4.83 19.32 13.07
CA LEU A 770 -4.61 18.74 14.35
C LEU A 770 -3.44 19.42 14.94
N PHE A 771 -3.56 19.93 15.95
CA PHE A 771 -2.40 20.03 16.55
C PHE A 771 -2.22 20.71 17.72
N PRO A 772 -1.48 21.15 18.46
CA PRO A 772 -0.06 20.85 18.47
C PRO A 772 0.17 19.45 19.04
N GLY A 773 1.13 18.82 18.54
CA GLY A 773 1.50 17.48 18.97
C GLY A 773 0.59 16.38 18.39
N ALA A 774 -0.09 16.67 17.29
CA ALA A 774 -0.82 15.68 16.55
C ALA A 774 0.03 14.50 16.30
N ARG A 775 -0.59 13.37 16.36
CA ARG A 775 0.05 12.09 16.31
C ARG A 775 -0.60 11.27 15.23
N ASP A 776 -0.80 11.93 14.09
CA ASP A 776 -1.26 11.26 12.89
C ASP A 776 -0.12 10.55 12.18
N ILE A 777 -0.44 9.92 11.06
CA ILE A 777 0.57 9.22 10.23
C ILE A 777 1.58 10.23 9.68
N GLY A 778 1.17 11.45 9.38
CA GLY A 778 2.07 12.52 8.92
C GLY A 778 3.07 12.90 10.00
N ASP A 779 2.62 13.08 11.23
CA ASP A 779 3.50 13.36 12.37
C ASP A 779 4.42 12.19 12.69
N ALA A 780 3.94 10.95 12.59
CA ALA A 780 4.77 9.77 12.75
C ALA A 780 5.87 9.70 11.68
N SER A 781 5.55 10.06 10.44
CA SER A 781 6.53 10.17 9.35
C SER A 781 7.53 11.30 9.60
N LYS A 782 7.08 12.47 10.01
CA LYS A 782 7.94 13.59 10.36
C LYS A 782 8.86 13.27 11.54
N LEU A 783 8.32 12.63 12.56
CA LEU A 783 9.13 12.17 13.70
C LEU A 783 10.18 11.16 13.27
N GLY A 784 9.83 10.22 12.39
CA GLY A 784 10.76 9.27 11.78
C GLY A 784 11.85 9.99 10.97
N ASN A 785 11.48 10.98 10.17
CA ASN A 785 12.43 11.78 9.39
C ASN A 785 13.34 12.61 10.31
N ALA A 786 12.80 13.23 11.35
CA ALA A 786 13.59 13.97 12.34
C ALA A 786 14.60 13.07 13.06
N GLN A 787 14.19 11.85 13.45
CA GLN A 787 15.10 10.87 14.05
C GLN A 787 16.20 10.41 13.09
N ASN A 788 15.86 10.21 11.81
CA ASN A 788 16.84 9.86 10.79
C ASN A 788 17.82 11.01 10.57
N LEU A 789 17.34 12.24 10.58
CA LEU A 789 18.16 13.44 10.45
C LEU A 789 19.11 13.61 11.65
N GLU A 790 18.58 13.41 12.86
CA GLU A 790 19.39 13.44 14.10
C GLU A 790 20.48 12.36 14.07
N TYR A 791 20.14 11.16 13.64
CA TYR A 791 21.09 10.07 13.47
C TYR A 791 22.23 10.41 12.50
N LEU A 792 21.90 11.05 11.36
CA LEU A 792 22.87 11.50 10.36
C LEU A 792 23.72 12.68 10.87
N ASN A 793 23.10 13.65 11.56
CA ASN A 793 23.80 14.78 12.15
C ASN A 793 24.79 14.35 13.23
N ALA A 794 24.42 13.41 14.10
CA ALA A 794 25.30 12.88 15.13
C ALA A 794 26.56 12.21 14.56
N ARG A 795 26.51 11.79 13.30
CA ARG A 795 27.66 11.22 12.56
C ARG A 795 28.40 12.23 11.69
N GLY A 796 28.02 13.50 11.75
CA GLY A 796 28.66 14.56 10.96
C GLY A 796 28.48 14.42 9.46
N VAL A 797 27.39 13.74 9.02
CA VAL A 797 27.10 13.52 7.60
C VAL A 797 26.71 14.80 6.90
N PHE A 798 26.00 15.69 7.61
CA PHE A 798 25.59 16.98 7.07
C PHE A 798 26.31 18.14 7.75
N PRO A 799 26.81 19.10 6.98
CA PRO A 799 27.27 20.37 7.54
C PRO A 799 26.07 21.15 8.15
N GLU A 800 26.36 21.95 9.18
CA GLU A 800 25.32 22.75 9.86
C GLU A 800 24.70 23.81 8.93
N ASP A 801 25.46 24.33 7.98
CA ASP A 801 25.05 25.37 7.01
C ASP A 801 24.43 24.83 5.72
N ARG A 802 24.00 23.56 5.70
CA ARG A 802 23.39 22.99 4.49
C ARG A 802 22.11 23.70 4.10
N PRO A 803 21.91 23.96 2.79
CA PRO A 803 20.66 24.52 2.31
C PRO A 803 19.53 23.51 2.40
N ARG A 804 18.32 23.98 2.62
CA ARG A 804 17.11 23.17 2.67
C ARG A 804 16.06 23.73 1.73
N LEU A 805 15.44 22.87 0.95
CA LEU A 805 14.25 23.21 0.19
C LEU A 805 13.04 23.05 1.13
N ILE A 806 12.44 24.16 1.57
CA ILE A 806 11.34 24.18 2.54
C ILE A 806 9.96 24.25 1.92
N GLY A 807 9.88 24.51 0.62
CA GLY A 807 8.64 24.57 -0.13
C GLY A 807 8.85 25.09 -1.54
N ALA A 808 7.76 25.23 -2.27
CA ALA A 808 7.76 25.87 -3.60
C ALA A 808 6.41 26.54 -3.85
N THR A 809 6.40 27.66 -4.57
CA THR A 809 5.20 28.34 -5.06
C THR A 809 5.09 28.25 -6.58
N PRO A 810 3.87 28.18 -7.15
CA PRO A 810 3.71 28.31 -8.59
C PRO A 810 4.25 29.65 -9.08
N ASP A 811 5.08 29.63 -10.12
CA ASP A 811 5.70 30.83 -10.70
C ASP A 811 4.79 31.60 -11.68
N GLY A 812 3.53 31.18 -11.83
CA GLY A 812 2.56 31.77 -12.77
C GLY A 812 2.76 31.40 -14.22
N ASN A 813 3.87 30.74 -14.59
CA ASN A 813 4.23 30.35 -15.96
C ASN A 813 4.18 28.83 -16.17
N GLY A 814 3.55 28.09 -15.24
CA GLY A 814 3.49 26.63 -15.24
C GLY A 814 4.72 25.96 -14.63
N GLY A 815 5.60 26.71 -13.97
CA GLY A 815 6.72 26.26 -13.16
C GLY A 815 6.50 26.52 -11.69
N TRP A 816 7.51 26.19 -10.88
CA TRP A 816 7.51 26.39 -9.43
C TRP A 816 8.75 27.11 -8.99
N GLU A 817 8.61 28.12 -8.16
CA GLU A 817 9.70 28.82 -7.52
C GLU A 817 10.00 28.15 -6.17
N PRO A 818 11.18 27.55 -6.01
CA PRO A 818 11.52 26.84 -4.79
C PRO A 818 11.93 27.81 -3.67
N TRP A 819 11.52 27.55 -2.44
CA TRP A 819 12.00 28.23 -1.25
C TRP A 819 13.17 27.47 -0.65
N ILE A 820 14.30 28.12 -0.56
CA ILE A 820 15.51 27.56 0.04
C ILE A 820 15.79 28.34 1.32
N SER A 821 15.84 27.66 2.46
CA SER A 821 16.24 28.24 3.73
C SER A 821 17.64 27.77 4.12
N TYR A 822 18.39 28.66 4.68
CA TYR A 822 19.59 28.37 5.46
C TYR A 822 19.19 28.43 6.94
N ASP A 823 19.72 27.55 7.79
CA ASP A 823 19.27 27.39 9.19
C ASP A 823 19.21 28.69 10.02
N GLU A 824 19.98 29.70 9.65
CA GLU A 824 20.02 31.00 10.34
C GLU A 824 18.84 31.92 10.01
N ASP A 825 18.11 31.68 8.89
CA ASP A 825 17.04 32.58 8.44
C ASP A 825 15.65 32.15 8.91
N TYR A 826 15.52 30.94 9.45
CA TYR A 826 14.20 30.34 9.78
C TYR A 826 13.54 30.96 11.00
N GLU A 827 14.30 31.59 11.91
CA GLU A 827 13.77 32.24 13.11
C GLU A 827 13.34 33.70 12.87
N SER A 828 13.67 34.30 11.74
CA SER A 828 13.48 35.76 11.54
C SER A 828 12.31 36.15 10.67
N GLU A 829 11.75 35.23 9.85
CA GLU A 829 10.58 35.52 9.02
C GLU A 829 9.40 34.68 9.49
N GLY A 830 8.64 35.21 10.42
CA GLY A 830 7.31 34.73 10.78
C GLY A 830 6.37 34.89 9.57
N VAL A 831 6.23 33.83 8.80
CA VAL A 831 5.21 33.70 7.74
C VAL A 831 4.19 32.66 8.17
#